data_7bf00a70a7cae82edbacde079b31c1b5
#
_entry.id   7bf00a70a7cae82edbacde079b31c1b5
#
_cell.length_a   1.000
_cell.length_b   1.000
_cell.length_c   1.000
_cell.angle_alpha   90.00
_cell.angle_beta   90.00
_cell.angle_gamma   90.00
#
_symmetry.space_group_name_H-M   'P 1'
#
loop_
_entity.id
_entity.type
_entity.pdbx_description
1 polymer ?
#
loop_
_entity_poly.entity_id
_entity_poly.type
_entity_poly.pdbx_seq_one_letter_code
_entity_poly.pdbx_strand_id
1 'polypeptide(L)'
;MRPGLPSGTVTFLFTDVEGSTKLLHALGAQAYADALAEHRRTLRDAFTRHGGVEVDTQGDAFFVAFPTAPGALAAAAQARDRLSSGSIRVRMGLHTGSPVLTEEGYVGADVHRAARIAAAGHGAQILVSAATAQLVDGATLRDLGLHRLKDLTAPERIYQLGGEDHPPLKTLHQTNLPVPATPFLGREQELGEITALLTRDEVRLVTLTGPGGTGKTRLALQAAADAAGAFPGGVWWVPLAPLRDPALVLESTAQALGASGSVAEHIGDGQLLLLLDNFEHLVAAAADLAPLLAGCPGLTLLLTSREPLHLAGEHDYAVDPLAPTEAVELFFTRAVAARRDFSANGEVALICERLDHLPLAIELAAARVKVLSPAALLARLEQRLPLLAGGARDLPERQRTLRATIEWSHELLSPNEQRLFARLAVFRGGWTLEAGEAIVDADLDTLQSLVDKSLVRVRPDSGRFWMLETIREFAVEQLDASGEAAELRERHGKFFLALGRSLPAHVPVTAEWLDAVEREHDNIRSALDHLPAQGQTQLALQLAESVWRFWKTRGHPTEGWQRLETLLAADPTPTEARADALNAIAGFGVEGAAQTASPEAAKAYAEEALAIHRQHLDGWGIARSTYMLGYVAIETGDFERALPLFEEALRLMTDLGHEHYIGLATFNLAWAAEELGDTARARDLNVENLRRARSMGSPGFEAMALDSVAGIAHDEGRYEEALSLKRQSVRILTELGDVPHTLDSLSRVANTQARLGRGALAAELLSASLALHEEVGLPVALYQQRRRDEILGVLASQLTEAERVEAWERGRALSLEDAIRTALEDDGPGNLSPDAPTGVPGDVPDQ
;
A
#
# COMPACT_ATOMS: atom_id res chain seq x y z
N MET A 1 0.33 -46.17 -9.07
CA MET A 1 1.07 -46.26 -10.37
C MET A 1 0.08 -46.48 -11.50
N ARG A 2 0.06 -45.63 -12.52
CA ARG A 2 -0.70 -45.90 -13.74
C ARG A 2 -0.05 -47.13 -14.40
N PRO A 3 -0.73 -48.26 -14.62
CA PRO A 3 -0.15 -49.44 -15.23
C PRO A 3 0.22 -49.18 -16.69
N GLY A 4 1.48 -49.46 -17.04
CA GLY A 4 1.95 -49.41 -18.43
C GLY A 4 2.91 -48.25 -18.80
N LEU A 5 3.24 -47.32 -17.90
CA LEU A 5 4.22 -46.28 -18.19
C LEU A 5 5.64 -46.83 -18.19
N PRO A 6 6.49 -46.54 -19.24
CA PRO A 6 7.89 -46.92 -19.28
C PRO A 6 8.69 -46.39 -18.07
N SER A 7 9.68 -47.16 -17.61
CA SER A 7 10.56 -46.77 -16.49
C SER A 7 12.03 -46.87 -16.88
N GLY A 8 12.89 -46.16 -16.18
CA GLY A 8 14.31 -46.03 -16.53
C GLY A 8 14.56 -44.95 -17.56
N THR A 9 15.33 -45.24 -18.61
CA THR A 9 15.54 -44.30 -19.71
C THR A 9 14.32 -44.29 -20.61
N VAL A 10 13.68 -43.10 -20.73
CA VAL A 10 12.40 -42.89 -21.43
C VAL A 10 12.58 -41.79 -22.49
N THR A 11 12.01 -42.00 -23.67
CA THR A 11 11.94 -40.94 -24.70
C THR A 11 10.58 -40.28 -24.63
N PHE A 12 10.57 -38.97 -24.43
CA PHE A 12 9.38 -38.15 -24.41
C PHE A 12 9.12 -37.54 -25.79
N LEU A 13 7.88 -37.55 -26.19
CA LEU A 13 7.37 -36.84 -27.38
C LEU A 13 6.30 -35.87 -26.91
N PHE A 14 6.53 -34.59 -27.14
CA PHE A 14 5.50 -33.55 -27.01
C PHE A 14 5.03 -33.10 -28.39
N THR A 15 3.73 -32.89 -28.52
CA THR A 15 3.14 -32.35 -29.76
C THR A 15 2.24 -31.17 -29.41
N ASP A 16 2.13 -30.23 -30.35
CA ASP A 16 1.26 -29.07 -30.21
C ASP A 16 0.85 -28.56 -31.60
N VAL A 17 -0.37 -28.00 -31.73
CA VAL A 17 -0.90 -27.48 -32.99
C VAL A 17 -0.46 -26.03 -33.18
N GLU A 18 0.24 -25.75 -34.29
CA GLU A 18 0.64 -24.38 -34.59
C GLU A 18 -0.55 -23.49 -34.92
N GLY A 19 -0.73 -22.40 -34.16
CA GLY A 19 -1.76 -21.39 -34.43
C GLY A 19 -3.20 -21.89 -34.24
N SER A 20 -3.45 -22.79 -33.28
CA SER A 20 -4.76 -23.41 -33.03
C SER A 20 -5.91 -22.40 -32.91
N THR A 21 -5.69 -21.25 -32.22
CA THR A 21 -6.69 -20.18 -32.12
C THR A 21 -7.00 -19.52 -33.47
N LYS A 22 -5.98 -19.25 -34.30
CA LYS A 22 -6.15 -18.69 -35.64
C LYS A 22 -6.89 -19.66 -36.55
N LEU A 23 -6.56 -20.94 -36.43
CA LEU A 23 -7.19 -22.02 -37.21
C LEU A 23 -8.66 -22.20 -36.82
N LEU A 24 -8.98 -22.11 -35.53
CA LEU A 24 -10.37 -22.12 -35.05
C LEU A 24 -11.20 -20.96 -35.64
N HIS A 25 -10.62 -19.75 -35.69
CA HIS A 25 -11.27 -18.59 -36.30
C HIS A 25 -11.45 -18.75 -37.82
N ALA A 26 -10.48 -19.36 -38.51
CA ALA A 26 -10.52 -19.53 -39.95
C ALA A 26 -11.50 -20.63 -40.41
N LEU A 27 -11.59 -21.75 -39.71
CA LEU A 27 -12.42 -22.90 -40.04
C LEU A 27 -13.83 -22.85 -39.46
N GLY A 28 -14.01 -22.11 -38.37
CA GLY A 28 -15.19 -22.13 -37.52
C GLY A 28 -15.22 -23.36 -36.59
N ALA A 29 -16.04 -23.28 -35.53
CA ALA A 29 -16.00 -24.22 -34.40
C ALA A 29 -16.24 -25.70 -34.82
N GLN A 30 -17.22 -25.97 -35.71
CA GLN A 30 -17.55 -27.34 -36.09
C GLN A 30 -16.45 -27.97 -36.95
N ALA A 31 -15.98 -27.29 -38.00
CA ALA A 31 -14.95 -27.84 -38.90
C ALA A 31 -13.62 -28.00 -38.16
N TYR A 32 -13.29 -27.09 -37.20
CA TYR A 32 -12.14 -27.24 -36.34
C TYR A 32 -12.25 -28.45 -35.40
N ALA A 33 -13.45 -28.70 -34.81
CA ALA A 33 -13.68 -29.86 -33.98
C ALA A 33 -13.51 -31.17 -34.71
N ASP A 34 -14.00 -31.26 -35.96
CA ASP A 34 -13.88 -32.45 -36.83
C ASP A 34 -12.41 -32.70 -37.22
N ALA A 35 -11.68 -31.63 -37.62
CA ALA A 35 -10.25 -31.70 -37.92
C ALA A 35 -9.42 -32.11 -36.67
N LEU A 36 -9.75 -31.59 -35.49
CA LEU A 36 -9.08 -31.93 -34.22
C LEU A 36 -9.36 -33.38 -33.81
N ALA A 37 -10.57 -33.90 -34.06
CA ALA A 37 -10.91 -35.31 -33.81
C ALA A 37 -10.09 -36.26 -34.70
N GLU A 38 -9.95 -35.92 -36.00
CA GLU A 38 -9.11 -36.70 -36.92
C GLU A 38 -7.62 -36.63 -36.56
N HIS A 39 -7.12 -35.47 -36.25
CA HIS A 39 -5.76 -35.25 -35.72
C HIS A 39 -5.47 -36.12 -34.49
N ARG A 40 -6.35 -36.11 -33.50
CA ARG A 40 -6.20 -36.94 -32.28
C ARG A 40 -6.16 -38.43 -32.57
N ARG A 41 -7.04 -38.90 -33.51
CA ARG A 41 -7.05 -40.30 -33.92
C ARG A 41 -5.77 -40.68 -34.64
N THR A 42 -5.27 -39.87 -35.57
CA THR A 42 -4.05 -40.09 -36.33
C THR A 42 -2.83 -40.18 -35.46
N LEU A 43 -2.71 -39.27 -34.47
CA LEU A 43 -1.61 -39.28 -33.53
C LEU A 43 -1.64 -40.52 -32.63
N ARG A 44 -2.78 -40.85 -32.01
CA ARG A 44 -2.92 -42.06 -31.17
C ARG A 44 -2.60 -43.35 -31.92
N ASP A 45 -3.02 -43.47 -33.15
CA ASP A 45 -2.70 -44.59 -34.05
C ASP A 45 -1.19 -44.72 -34.23
N ALA A 46 -0.49 -43.62 -34.49
CA ALA A 46 0.96 -43.63 -34.71
C ALA A 46 1.67 -43.96 -33.39
N PHE A 47 1.28 -43.38 -32.28
CA PHE A 47 1.87 -43.64 -30.98
C PHE A 47 1.73 -45.10 -30.54
N THR A 48 0.53 -45.64 -30.61
CA THR A 48 0.25 -47.03 -30.23
C THR A 48 1.03 -48.05 -31.06
N ARG A 49 1.17 -47.81 -32.38
CA ARG A 49 1.90 -48.72 -33.27
C ARG A 49 3.37 -48.82 -32.98
N HIS A 50 3.95 -47.76 -32.45
CA HIS A 50 5.38 -47.67 -32.12
C HIS A 50 5.69 -47.80 -30.62
N GLY A 51 4.70 -48.30 -29.83
CA GLY A 51 4.88 -48.56 -28.39
C GLY A 51 4.83 -47.35 -27.48
N GLY A 52 4.26 -46.26 -27.95
CA GLY A 52 4.04 -45.03 -27.15
C GLY A 52 2.87 -45.19 -26.19
N VAL A 53 3.05 -44.67 -25.00
CA VAL A 53 2.01 -44.59 -23.94
C VAL A 53 1.66 -43.14 -23.70
N GLU A 54 0.40 -42.78 -23.91
CA GLU A 54 -0.12 -41.44 -23.66
C GLU A 54 -0.07 -41.15 -22.15
N VAL A 55 0.65 -40.12 -21.75
CA VAL A 55 0.82 -39.68 -20.36
C VAL A 55 -0.23 -38.65 -20.01
N ASP A 56 -0.39 -37.64 -20.89
CA ASP A 56 -1.34 -36.55 -20.71
C ASP A 56 -1.77 -35.96 -22.05
N THR A 57 -2.94 -35.33 -22.09
CA THR A 57 -3.45 -34.59 -23.25
C THR A 57 -4.16 -33.33 -22.77
N GLN A 58 -3.63 -32.18 -23.16
CA GLN A 58 -4.20 -30.88 -22.82
C GLN A 58 -4.64 -30.16 -24.13
N GLY A 59 -5.95 -30.05 -24.33
CA GLY A 59 -6.48 -29.44 -25.54
C GLY A 59 -6.06 -30.19 -26.82
N ASP A 60 -5.21 -29.59 -27.63
CA ASP A 60 -4.65 -30.12 -28.89
C ASP A 60 -3.22 -30.69 -28.74
N ALA A 61 -2.63 -30.55 -27.54
CA ALA A 61 -1.27 -31.01 -27.21
C ALA A 61 -1.27 -32.44 -26.61
N PHE A 62 -0.29 -33.26 -26.99
CA PHE A 62 -0.08 -34.59 -26.42
C PHE A 62 1.28 -34.68 -25.74
N PHE A 63 1.32 -35.36 -24.61
CA PHE A 63 2.49 -35.81 -23.93
C PHE A 63 2.53 -37.35 -23.93
N VAL A 64 3.54 -37.93 -24.61
CA VAL A 64 3.65 -39.38 -24.82
C VAL A 64 5.03 -39.86 -24.42
N ALA A 65 5.07 -41.02 -23.76
CA ALA A 65 6.30 -41.67 -23.32
C ALA A 65 6.56 -42.95 -24.14
N PHE A 66 7.80 -43.12 -24.60
CA PHE A 66 8.23 -44.28 -25.37
C PHE A 66 9.38 -44.99 -24.63
N PRO A 67 9.39 -46.32 -24.67
CA PRO A 67 10.50 -47.09 -24.08
C PRO A 67 11.81 -47.01 -24.89
N THR A 68 11.72 -46.54 -26.17
CA THR A 68 12.91 -46.43 -27.05
C THR A 68 12.87 -45.17 -27.93
N ALA A 69 14.01 -44.56 -28.17
CA ALA A 69 14.15 -43.40 -29.03
C ALA A 69 13.79 -43.69 -30.51
N PRO A 70 14.18 -44.83 -31.10
CA PRO A 70 13.75 -45.16 -32.46
C PRO A 70 12.23 -45.32 -32.59
N GLY A 71 11.53 -45.88 -31.59
CA GLY A 71 10.07 -45.97 -31.59
C GLY A 71 9.40 -44.60 -31.57
N ALA A 72 9.89 -43.69 -30.73
CA ALA A 72 9.39 -42.33 -30.64
C ALA A 72 9.59 -41.55 -31.97
N LEU A 73 10.75 -41.68 -32.57
CA LEU A 73 11.10 -41.05 -33.84
C LEU A 73 10.23 -41.56 -34.98
N ALA A 74 10.02 -42.90 -35.09
CA ALA A 74 9.16 -43.52 -36.08
C ALA A 74 7.69 -43.12 -35.92
N ALA A 75 7.21 -42.99 -34.68
CA ALA A 75 5.87 -42.50 -34.39
C ALA A 75 5.70 -41.05 -34.86
N ALA A 76 6.66 -40.18 -34.57
CA ALA A 76 6.64 -38.77 -34.95
C ALA A 76 6.66 -38.60 -36.50
N ALA A 77 7.53 -39.36 -37.19
CA ALA A 77 7.59 -39.35 -38.65
C ALA A 77 6.28 -39.81 -39.27
N GLN A 78 5.73 -40.94 -38.83
CA GLN A 78 4.45 -41.45 -39.34
C GLN A 78 3.29 -40.49 -39.08
N ALA A 79 3.26 -39.85 -37.91
CA ALA A 79 2.27 -38.85 -37.56
C ALA A 79 2.32 -37.65 -38.51
N ARG A 80 3.54 -37.06 -38.69
CA ARG A 80 3.76 -35.96 -39.65
C ARG A 80 3.30 -36.27 -41.03
N ASP A 81 3.74 -37.43 -41.56
CA ASP A 81 3.47 -37.83 -42.95
C ASP A 81 1.96 -38.02 -43.17
N ARG A 82 1.22 -38.56 -42.20
CA ARG A 82 -0.23 -38.72 -42.29
C ARG A 82 -1.02 -37.44 -42.13
N LEU A 83 -0.51 -36.49 -41.36
CA LEU A 83 -1.11 -35.16 -41.17
C LEU A 83 -0.76 -34.18 -42.28
N SER A 84 0.17 -34.50 -43.17
CA SER A 84 0.67 -33.60 -44.22
C SER A 84 -0.41 -33.09 -45.19
N SER A 85 -1.47 -33.86 -45.42
CA SER A 85 -2.60 -33.50 -46.30
C SER A 85 -3.75 -32.75 -45.58
N GLY A 86 -3.69 -32.67 -44.26
CA GLY A 86 -4.71 -32.03 -43.44
C GLY A 86 -4.50 -30.51 -43.25
N SER A 87 -5.51 -29.84 -42.65
CA SER A 87 -5.46 -28.41 -42.30
C SER A 87 -4.63 -28.16 -41.03
N ILE A 88 -4.45 -29.17 -40.17
CA ILE A 88 -3.73 -29.05 -38.90
C ILE A 88 -2.23 -29.35 -39.09
N ARG A 89 -1.38 -28.40 -38.73
CA ARG A 89 0.07 -28.51 -38.70
C ARG A 89 0.55 -28.69 -37.27
N VAL A 90 1.29 -29.80 -36.99
CA VAL A 90 1.70 -30.19 -35.66
C VAL A 90 3.19 -30.01 -35.53
N ARG A 91 3.67 -29.29 -34.52
CA ARG A 91 5.09 -29.26 -34.10
C ARG A 91 5.35 -30.37 -33.09
N MET A 92 6.48 -31.03 -33.21
CA MET A 92 6.84 -32.17 -32.36
C MET A 92 8.26 -32.03 -31.82
N GLY A 93 8.44 -32.37 -30.53
CA GLY A 93 9.74 -32.34 -29.89
C GLY A 93 10.03 -33.64 -29.14
N LEU A 94 11.23 -34.21 -29.36
CA LEU A 94 11.69 -35.46 -28.76
C LEU A 94 12.89 -35.21 -27.84
N HIS A 95 12.83 -35.77 -26.64
CA HIS A 95 13.95 -35.80 -25.70
C HIS A 95 14.00 -37.13 -24.95
N THR A 96 15.22 -37.68 -24.75
CA THR A 96 15.44 -38.90 -23.98
C THR A 96 16.16 -38.56 -22.67
N GLY A 97 15.63 -39.06 -21.58
CA GLY A 97 16.18 -38.82 -20.23
C GLY A 97 15.77 -39.90 -19.24
N SER A 98 16.09 -39.67 -17.98
CA SER A 98 15.82 -40.61 -16.87
C SER A 98 14.96 -39.91 -15.79
N PRO A 99 13.65 -39.70 -16.07
CA PRO A 99 12.76 -38.98 -15.19
C PRO A 99 12.43 -39.76 -13.90
N VAL A 100 11.92 -39.08 -12.90
CA VAL A 100 11.31 -39.70 -11.73
C VAL A 100 9.85 -40.03 -12.04
N LEU A 101 9.47 -41.30 -11.90
CA LEU A 101 8.09 -41.77 -12.05
C LEU A 101 7.37 -41.65 -10.70
N THR A 102 6.28 -40.86 -10.64
CA THR A 102 5.40 -40.70 -9.50
C THR A 102 4.04 -41.36 -9.75
N GLU A 103 3.13 -41.29 -8.75
CA GLU A 103 1.77 -41.80 -8.94
C GLU A 103 0.97 -40.99 -9.97
N GLU A 104 1.29 -39.69 -10.14
CA GLU A 104 0.62 -38.77 -11.06
C GLU A 104 1.23 -38.77 -12.47
N GLY A 105 2.46 -39.26 -12.66
CA GLY A 105 3.17 -39.29 -13.93
C GLY A 105 4.67 -39.05 -13.79
N TYR A 106 5.31 -38.51 -14.82
CA TYR A 106 6.74 -38.19 -14.81
C TYR A 106 7.01 -36.79 -14.28
N VAL A 107 8.05 -36.66 -13.46
CA VAL A 107 8.53 -35.40 -12.92
C VAL A 107 10.04 -35.30 -13.17
N GLY A 108 10.52 -34.09 -13.51
CA GLY A 108 11.96 -33.81 -13.66
C GLY A 108 12.27 -32.91 -14.84
N ALA A 109 13.52 -32.44 -14.89
CA ALA A 109 14.01 -31.50 -15.90
C ALA A 109 13.87 -32.04 -17.35
N ASP A 110 13.91 -33.38 -17.56
CA ASP A 110 13.82 -33.99 -18.88
C ASP A 110 12.42 -33.87 -19.49
N VAL A 111 11.36 -33.83 -18.67
CA VAL A 111 9.99 -33.59 -19.14
C VAL A 111 9.85 -32.16 -19.65
N HIS A 112 10.35 -31.19 -18.87
CA HIS A 112 10.34 -29.77 -19.28
C HIS A 112 11.17 -29.57 -20.55
N ARG A 113 12.35 -30.23 -20.67
CA ARG A 113 13.22 -30.13 -21.82
C ARG A 113 12.51 -30.58 -23.11
N ALA A 114 11.82 -31.71 -23.07
CA ALA A 114 11.06 -32.21 -24.21
C ALA A 114 9.97 -31.22 -24.67
N ALA A 115 9.21 -30.67 -23.71
CA ALA A 115 8.19 -29.67 -23.98
C ALA A 115 8.77 -28.39 -24.61
N ARG A 116 9.93 -27.91 -24.13
CA ARG A 116 10.57 -26.72 -24.66
C ARG A 116 11.16 -26.94 -26.07
N ILE A 117 11.66 -28.15 -26.35
CA ILE A 117 12.09 -28.52 -27.71
C ILE A 117 10.90 -28.48 -28.67
N ALA A 118 9.74 -29.04 -28.29
CA ALA A 118 8.54 -28.99 -29.13
C ALA A 118 8.08 -27.54 -29.38
N ALA A 119 8.09 -26.71 -28.33
CA ALA A 119 7.67 -25.31 -28.43
C ALA A 119 8.58 -24.47 -29.35
N ALA A 120 9.84 -24.82 -29.51
CA ALA A 120 10.80 -24.15 -30.39
C ALA A 120 10.55 -24.39 -31.89
N GLY A 121 9.78 -25.43 -32.23
CA GLY A 121 9.52 -25.81 -33.61
C GLY A 121 8.37 -25.10 -34.30
N HIS A 122 8.26 -25.35 -35.60
CA HIS A 122 7.16 -24.89 -36.47
C HIS A 122 6.23 -26.05 -36.82
N GLY A 123 5.09 -25.75 -37.33
CA GLY A 123 4.14 -26.78 -37.80
C GLY A 123 4.75 -27.72 -38.85
N ALA A 124 4.54 -29.02 -38.67
CA ALA A 124 5.15 -30.11 -39.42
C ALA A 124 6.63 -30.36 -39.18
N GLN A 125 7.27 -29.62 -38.28
CA GLN A 125 8.68 -29.81 -37.91
C GLN A 125 8.80 -30.78 -36.71
N ILE A 126 9.77 -31.69 -36.82
CA ILE A 126 10.11 -32.65 -35.76
C ILE A 126 11.52 -32.33 -35.28
N LEU A 127 11.60 -31.87 -34.01
CA LEU A 127 12.86 -31.52 -33.38
C LEU A 127 13.30 -32.61 -32.40
N VAL A 128 14.58 -32.84 -32.33
CA VAL A 128 15.19 -33.94 -31.59
C VAL A 128 16.38 -33.41 -30.76
N SER A 129 16.43 -33.71 -29.49
CA SER A 129 17.59 -33.35 -28.63
C SER A 129 18.82 -34.17 -28.98
N ALA A 130 20.02 -33.66 -28.62
CA ALA A 130 21.25 -34.39 -28.73
C ALA A 130 21.20 -35.77 -28.03
N ALA A 131 20.60 -35.85 -26.85
CA ALA A 131 20.43 -37.09 -26.09
C ALA A 131 19.63 -38.13 -26.87
N THR A 132 18.60 -37.72 -27.58
CA THR A 132 17.81 -38.60 -28.42
C THR A 132 18.51 -38.94 -29.72
N ALA A 133 19.19 -37.95 -30.35
CA ALA A 133 19.91 -38.13 -31.61
C ALA A 133 21.02 -39.20 -31.52
N GLN A 134 21.68 -39.28 -30.37
CA GLN A 134 22.71 -40.28 -30.08
C GLN A 134 22.19 -41.74 -29.99
N LEU A 135 20.90 -41.92 -29.83
CA LEU A 135 20.23 -43.23 -29.63
C LEU A 135 19.49 -43.70 -30.91
N VAL A 136 19.58 -42.97 -32.01
CA VAL A 136 18.89 -43.29 -33.25
C VAL A 136 19.91 -43.41 -34.39
N ASP A 137 20.27 -44.66 -34.75
CA ASP A 137 21.15 -44.94 -35.88
C ASP A 137 20.40 -44.92 -37.23
N GLY A 138 21.04 -44.35 -38.24
CA GLY A 138 20.50 -44.35 -39.61
C GLY A 138 19.35 -43.39 -39.91
N ALA A 139 18.95 -42.56 -38.98
CA ALA A 139 17.96 -41.50 -39.21
C ALA A 139 18.64 -40.29 -39.88
N THR A 140 17.98 -39.69 -40.88
CA THR A 140 18.45 -38.46 -41.52
C THR A 140 18.14 -37.28 -40.58
N LEU A 141 19.06 -36.95 -39.69
CA LEU A 141 18.97 -35.82 -38.78
C LEU A 141 19.85 -34.67 -39.29
N ARG A 142 19.23 -33.51 -39.49
CA ARG A 142 19.93 -32.26 -39.81
C ARG A 142 20.30 -31.55 -38.50
N ASP A 143 21.55 -31.25 -38.29
CA ASP A 143 22.03 -30.50 -37.15
C ASP A 143 21.64 -29.04 -37.30
N LEU A 144 20.87 -28.51 -36.36
CA LEU A 144 20.44 -27.10 -36.33
C LEU A 144 21.33 -26.25 -35.41
N GLY A 145 22.28 -26.88 -34.70
CA GLY A 145 23.22 -26.18 -33.80
C GLY A 145 22.76 -26.13 -32.33
N LEU A 146 23.45 -25.29 -31.57
CA LEU A 146 23.16 -25.05 -30.15
C LEU A 146 22.09 -23.98 -29.99
N HIS A 147 21.06 -24.28 -29.21
CA HIS A 147 19.91 -23.40 -28.97
C HIS A 147 19.67 -23.21 -27.49
N ARG A 148 19.41 -21.96 -27.04
CA ARG A 148 18.89 -21.70 -25.69
C ARG A 148 17.38 -21.79 -25.74
N LEU A 149 16.84 -22.70 -24.96
CA LEU A 149 15.41 -22.89 -24.81
C LEU A 149 14.94 -22.18 -23.54
N LYS A 150 13.71 -21.67 -23.56
CA LYS A 150 13.09 -20.99 -22.40
C LYS A 150 13.16 -21.90 -21.16
N ASP A 151 13.50 -21.36 -20.01
CA ASP A 151 13.60 -22.04 -18.70
C ASP A 151 14.65 -23.17 -18.59
N LEU A 152 15.53 -23.33 -19.57
CA LEU A 152 16.67 -24.26 -19.49
C LEU A 152 17.97 -23.51 -19.23
N THR A 153 18.74 -23.97 -18.25
CA THR A 153 19.99 -23.33 -17.80
C THR A 153 21.15 -23.48 -18.77
N ALA A 154 21.16 -24.55 -19.57
CA ALA A 154 22.23 -24.82 -20.53
C ALA A 154 21.69 -24.84 -21.97
N PRO A 155 22.49 -24.39 -22.97
CA PRO A 155 22.15 -24.54 -24.37
C PRO A 155 21.97 -26.02 -24.75
N GLU A 156 20.94 -26.32 -25.56
CA GLU A 156 20.65 -27.65 -26.05
C GLU A 156 20.97 -27.74 -27.55
N ARG A 157 21.67 -28.78 -27.96
CA ARG A 157 21.92 -29.05 -29.37
C ARG A 157 20.69 -29.73 -29.96
N ILE A 158 20.12 -29.12 -30.99
CA ILE A 158 18.85 -29.55 -31.59
C ILE A 158 19.12 -30.06 -33.01
N TYR A 159 18.45 -31.16 -33.31
CA TYR A 159 18.44 -31.76 -34.62
C TYR A 159 17.00 -31.74 -35.17
N GLN A 160 16.87 -31.70 -36.51
CA GLN A 160 15.59 -31.81 -37.19
C GLN A 160 15.54 -33.15 -37.92
N LEU A 161 14.42 -33.86 -37.84
CA LEU A 161 14.19 -35.05 -38.64
C LEU A 161 13.72 -34.66 -40.06
N GLY A 162 14.53 -35.05 -41.07
CA GLY A 162 14.30 -34.72 -42.46
C GLY A 162 15.07 -33.49 -42.96
N GLY A 163 15.01 -33.27 -44.30
CA GLY A 163 15.72 -32.17 -44.94
C GLY A 163 14.87 -30.96 -45.31
N GLU A 164 13.63 -30.87 -44.86
CA GLU A 164 12.71 -29.75 -45.16
C GLU A 164 13.22 -28.45 -44.57
N ASP A 165 13.09 -27.35 -45.31
CA ASP A 165 13.46 -26.04 -44.82
C ASP A 165 12.29 -25.45 -44.05
N HIS A 166 12.54 -25.06 -42.81
CA HIS A 166 11.64 -24.35 -41.94
C HIS A 166 12.25 -22.98 -41.58
N PRO A 167 11.42 -22.02 -41.15
CA PRO A 167 11.93 -20.79 -40.58
C PRO A 167 12.88 -21.07 -39.42
N PRO A 168 13.76 -20.12 -38.98
CA PRO A 168 14.59 -20.26 -37.81
C PRO A 168 13.77 -20.70 -36.61
N LEU A 169 14.36 -21.58 -35.78
CA LEU A 169 13.64 -22.07 -34.59
C LEU A 169 13.23 -20.92 -33.68
N LYS A 170 12.07 -21.03 -33.04
CA LYS A 170 11.54 -20.10 -32.02
C LYS A 170 12.35 -20.24 -30.71
N THR A 171 13.63 -20.01 -30.78
CA THR A 171 14.60 -20.15 -29.68
C THR A 171 15.30 -18.81 -29.46
N LEU A 172 15.86 -18.61 -28.27
CA LEU A 172 16.70 -17.45 -27.95
C LEU A 172 18.06 -17.50 -28.66
N HIS A 173 18.06 -17.89 -29.92
CA HIS A 173 19.32 -18.16 -30.66
C HIS A 173 20.20 -16.94 -30.89
N GLN A 174 19.61 -15.80 -31.02
CA GLN A 174 20.32 -14.53 -31.21
C GLN A 174 20.14 -13.66 -29.96
N THR A 175 20.61 -14.15 -28.82
CA THR A 175 20.61 -13.37 -27.59
C THR A 175 21.82 -13.64 -26.76
N ASN A 176 22.36 -12.54 -26.17
CA ASN A 176 23.37 -12.55 -25.14
C ASN A 176 22.76 -12.27 -23.75
N LEU A 177 21.42 -12.39 -23.58
CA LEU A 177 20.77 -12.15 -22.29
C LEU A 177 21.37 -13.03 -21.19
N PRO A 178 21.76 -12.49 -20.05
CA PRO A 178 22.28 -13.27 -18.93
C PRO A 178 21.16 -14.16 -18.35
N VAL A 179 21.52 -15.35 -17.92
CA VAL A 179 20.59 -16.24 -17.20
C VAL A 179 20.58 -15.84 -15.73
N PRO A 180 19.44 -15.37 -15.17
CA PRO A 180 19.38 -15.03 -13.75
C PRO A 180 19.62 -16.26 -12.87
N ALA A 181 20.47 -16.12 -11.83
CA ALA A 181 20.75 -17.19 -10.88
C ALA A 181 19.57 -17.59 -9.98
N THR A 182 18.53 -16.75 -9.94
CA THR A 182 17.36 -16.93 -9.07
C THR A 182 16.07 -16.73 -9.88
N PRO A 183 14.96 -17.43 -9.54
CA PRO A 183 13.71 -17.28 -10.27
C PRO A 183 13.19 -15.85 -10.19
N PHE A 184 12.46 -15.43 -11.22
CA PHE A 184 11.69 -14.18 -11.25
C PHE A 184 10.44 -14.39 -10.40
N LEU A 185 10.09 -13.44 -9.56
CA LEU A 185 8.95 -13.52 -8.63
C LEU A 185 8.10 -12.26 -8.75
N GLY A 186 6.78 -12.45 -8.83
CA GLY A 186 5.79 -11.38 -8.91
C GLY A 186 5.84 -10.61 -10.24
N ARG A 187 5.11 -9.49 -10.29
CA ARG A 187 5.09 -8.54 -11.42
C ARG A 187 4.56 -9.12 -12.72
N GLU A 188 3.64 -10.09 -12.63
CA GLU A 188 3.02 -10.67 -13.83
C GLU A 188 2.27 -9.61 -14.65
N GLN A 189 1.66 -8.62 -14.00
CA GLN A 189 0.96 -7.53 -14.65
C GLN A 189 1.94 -6.63 -15.41
N GLU A 190 2.96 -6.09 -14.74
CA GLU A 190 3.95 -5.20 -15.35
C GLU A 190 4.71 -5.92 -16.47
N LEU A 191 5.04 -7.20 -16.27
CA LEU A 191 5.67 -8.02 -17.28
C LEU A 191 4.79 -8.16 -18.53
N GLY A 192 3.48 -8.39 -18.34
CA GLY A 192 2.50 -8.45 -19.42
C GLY A 192 2.37 -7.13 -20.17
N GLU A 193 2.29 -6.01 -19.44
CA GLU A 193 2.18 -4.66 -20.00
C GLU A 193 3.42 -4.28 -20.82
N ILE A 194 4.63 -4.51 -20.29
CA ILE A 194 5.88 -4.19 -20.99
C ILE A 194 6.05 -5.09 -22.23
N THR A 195 5.77 -6.38 -22.11
CA THR A 195 5.83 -7.30 -23.25
C THR A 195 4.83 -6.89 -24.34
N ALA A 196 3.63 -6.45 -23.97
CA ALA A 196 2.64 -5.93 -24.90
C ALA A 196 3.10 -4.62 -25.56
N LEU A 197 3.76 -3.71 -24.83
CA LEU A 197 4.36 -2.50 -25.41
C LEU A 197 5.44 -2.85 -26.42
N LEU A 198 6.38 -3.74 -26.07
CA LEU A 198 7.50 -4.15 -26.93
C LEU A 198 7.06 -4.84 -28.22
N THR A 199 5.87 -5.44 -28.24
CA THR A 199 5.32 -6.15 -29.41
C THR A 199 4.41 -5.32 -30.28
N ARG A 200 4.21 -4.02 -30.00
CA ARG A 200 3.45 -3.08 -30.84
C ARG A 200 4.36 -2.47 -31.89
N ASP A 201 3.95 -2.52 -33.15
CA ASP A 201 4.74 -1.99 -34.28
C ASP A 201 5.03 -0.47 -34.16
N GLU A 202 4.15 0.28 -33.50
CA GLU A 202 4.31 1.74 -33.32
C GLU A 202 5.24 2.11 -32.16
N VAL A 203 5.54 1.17 -31.24
CA VAL A 203 6.39 1.41 -30.06
C VAL A 203 7.80 0.96 -30.34
N ARG A 204 8.71 1.93 -30.39
CA ARG A 204 10.12 1.67 -30.75
C ARG A 204 11.13 2.04 -29.66
N LEU A 205 10.66 2.71 -28.62
CA LEU A 205 11.50 3.13 -27.50
C LEU A 205 10.69 3.01 -26.21
N VAL A 206 11.12 2.11 -25.33
CA VAL A 206 10.54 1.93 -23.99
C VAL A 206 11.65 2.14 -22.96
N THR A 207 11.42 3.04 -22.02
CA THR A 207 12.36 3.30 -20.92
C THR A 207 11.70 2.88 -19.61
N LEU A 208 12.32 1.91 -18.93
CA LEU A 208 11.91 1.51 -17.57
C LEU A 208 12.55 2.45 -16.57
N THR A 209 11.76 3.33 -15.96
CA THR A 209 12.25 4.31 -14.99
C THR A 209 11.96 3.90 -13.54
N GLY A 210 12.62 4.52 -12.58
CA GLY A 210 12.38 4.31 -11.15
C GLY A 210 13.64 4.31 -10.31
N PRO A 211 13.51 4.36 -8.98
CA PRO A 211 14.64 4.42 -8.06
C PRO A 211 15.54 3.18 -8.12
N GLY A 212 16.76 3.33 -7.59
CA GLY A 212 17.69 2.20 -7.48
C GLY A 212 17.13 1.08 -6.60
N GLY A 213 17.29 -0.16 -7.03
CA GLY A 213 16.86 -1.32 -6.25
C GLY A 213 15.42 -1.80 -6.48
N THR A 214 14.64 -1.16 -7.37
CA THR A 214 13.27 -1.59 -7.73
C THR A 214 13.23 -2.83 -8.63
N GLY A 215 14.38 -3.24 -9.19
CA GLY A 215 14.43 -4.43 -10.04
C GLY A 215 14.21 -4.17 -11.54
N LYS A 216 14.37 -2.94 -12.03
CA LYS A 216 14.26 -2.56 -13.46
C LYS A 216 15.01 -3.49 -14.40
N THR A 217 16.31 -3.69 -14.18
CA THR A 217 17.14 -4.58 -14.98
C THR A 217 16.56 -5.99 -15.06
N ARG A 218 16.08 -6.51 -13.93
CA ARG A 218 15.54 -7.87 -13.86
C ARG A 218 14.22 -7.99 -14.60
N LEU A 219 13.34 -6.99 -14.48
CA LEU A 219 12.08 -6.89 -15.19
C LEU A 219 12.32 -6.73 -16.70
N ALA A 220 13.27 -5.85 -17.10
CA ALA A 220 13.65 -5.65 -18.49
C ALA A 220 14.20 -6.93 -19.15
N LEU A 221 15.08 -7.66 -18.45
CA LEU A 221 15.61 -8.93 -18.94
C LEU A 221 14.52 -9.98 -19.13
N GLN A 222 13.57 -10.07 -18.19
CA GLN A 222 12.45 -11.02 -18.31
C GLN A 222 11.50 -10.61 -19.43
N ALA A 223 11.13 -9.33 -19.54
CA ALA A 223 10.26 -8.83 -20.61
C ALA A 223 10.91 -9.01 -22.00
N ALA A 224 12.20 -8.73 -22.10
CA ALA A 224 12.95 -8.95 -23.34
C ALA A 224 13.02 -10.43 -23.74
N ALA A 225 13.18 -11.32 -22.75
CA ALA A 225 13.15 -12.76 -23.00
C ALA A 225 11.75 -13.25 -23.45
N ASP A 226 10.69 -12.72 -22.82
CA ASP A 226 9.30 -13.10 -23.16
C ASP A 226 8.87 -12.52 -24.52
N ALA A 227 9.37 -11.34 -24.90
CA ALA A 227 9.12 -10.71 -26.20
C ALA A 227 9.99 -11.29 -27.35
N ALA A 228 10.97 -12.15 -27.07
CA ALA A 228 11.96 -12.58 -28.06
C ALA A 228 11.35 -13.21 -29.32
N GLY A 229 10.18 -13.82 -29.21
CA GLY A 229 9.46 -14.38 -30.36
C GLY A 229 9.00 -13.37 -31.41
N ALA A 230 8.92 -12.09 -31.06
CA ALA A 230 8.55 -10.99 -31.95
C ALA A 230 9.76 -10.38 -32.69
N PHE A 231 10.99 -10.73 -32.29
CA PHE A 231 12.24 -10.15 -32.83
C PHE A 231 13.10 -11.20 -33.52
N PRO A 232 12.85 -11.50 -34.80
CA PRO A 232 13.65 -12.49 -35.56
C PRO A 232 15.12 -12.16 -35.68
N GLY A 233 15.49 -10.86 -35.64
CA GLY A 233 16.88 -10.37 -35.62
C GLY A 233 17.58 -10.54 -34.27
N GLY A 234 16.84 -11.02 -33.27
CA GLY A 234 17.35 -11.32 -31.94
C GLY A 234 17.08 -10.26 -30.88
N VAL A 235 17.48 -10.62 -29.65
CA VAL A 235 17.38 -9.77 -28.45
C VAL A 235 18.77 -9.62 -27.85
N TRP A 236 19.26 -8.40 -27.77
CA TRP A 236 20.64 -8.13 -27.39
C TRP A 236 20.69 -7.23 -26.15
N TRP A 237 21.44 -7.67 -25.15
CA TRP A 237 21.67 -6.94 -23.91
C TRP A 237 23.05 -6.26 -23.94
N VAL A 238 23.05 -4.98 -23.62
CA VAL A 238 24.25 -4.13 -23.52
C VAL A 238 24.34 -3.59 -22.10
N PRO A 239 25.23 -4.14 -21.25
CA PRO A 239 25.44 -3.63 -19.91
C PRO A 239 26.27 -2.36 -19.94
N LEU A 240 25.66 -1.20 -19.73
CA LEU A 240 26.31 0.10 -19.79
C LEU A 240 26.93 0.54 -18.45
N ALA A 241 26.65 -0.19 -17.40
CA ALA A 241 27.13 0.12 -16.05
C ALA A 241 28.64 0.40 -15.91
N PRO A 242 29.54 -0.27 -16.63
CA PRO A 242 30.98 0.00 -16.55
C PRO A 242 31.42 1.24 -17.33
N LEU A 243 30.62 1.74 -18.28
CA LEU A 243 30.98 2.88 -19.13
C LEU A 243 30.92 4.18 -18.31
N ARG A 244 31.81 5.09 -18.67
CA ARG A 244 31.84 6.44 -18.08
C ARG A 244 31.68 7.54 -19.12
N ASP A 245 32.06 7.23 -20.39
CA ASP A 245 31.99 8.17 -21.50
C ASP A 245 30.77 7.87 -22.36
N PRO A 246 29.83 8.81 -22.48
CA PRO A 246 28.64 8.67 -23.34
C PRO A 246 28.96 8.33 -24.78
N ALA A 247 30.12 8.81 -25.35
CA ALA A 247 30.53 8.55 -26.72
C ALA A 247 30.79 7.04 -27.00
N LEU A 248 31.00 6.22 -25.97
CA LEU A 248 31.28 4.78 -26.11
C LEU A 248 30.02 3.90 -26.16
N VAL A 249 28.82 4.47 -26.02
CA VAL A 249 27.56 3.70 -25.99
C VAL A 249 27.36 2.92 -27.29
N LEU A 250 27.51 3.58 -28.45
CA LEU A 250 27.34 2.93 -29.74
C LEU A 250 28.44 1.90 -30.04
N GLU A 251 29.68 2.16 -29.59
CA GLU A 251 30.78 1.20 -29.75
C GLU A 251 30.53 -0.07 -28.91
N SER A 252 30.12 0.09 -27.67
CA SER A 252 29.74 -1.03 -26.80
C SER A 252 28.54 -1.81 -27.35
N THR A 253 27.61 -1.10 -27.98
CA THR A 253 26.49 -1.73 -28.67
C THR A 253 26.95 -2.54 -29.87
N ALA A 254 27.87 -2.00 -30.70
CA ALA A 254 28.45 -2.70 -31.82
C ALA A 254 29.18 -3.97 -31.37
N GLN A 255 29.96 -3.87 -30.29
CA GLN A 255 30.65 -5.02 -29.70
C GLN A 255 29.66 -6.11 -29.21
N ALA A 256 28.61 -5.73 -28.55
CA ALA A 256 27.60 -6.67 -28.06
C ALA A 256 26.88 -7.40 -29.21
N LEU A 257 26.65 -6.71 -30.32
CA LEU A 257 26.05 -7.25 -31.55
C LEU A 257 27.04 -8.08 -32.38
N GLY A 258 28.35 -7.99 -32.12
CA GLY A 258 29.42 -8.55 -32.97
C GLY A 258 29.53 -7.86 -34.34
N ALA A 259 29.14 -6.57 -34.40
CA ALA A 259 29.19 -5.78 -35.61
C ALA A 259 30.63 -5.44 -36.02
N SER A 260 30.92 -5.60 -37.30
CA SER A 260 32.24 -5.24 -37.88
C SER A 260 32.31 -3.83 -38.49
N GLY A 261 31.18 -3.10 -38.44
CA GLY A 261 30.98 -1.73 -38.92
C GLY A 261 30.09 -0.92 -38.00
N SER A 262 29.36 0.03 -38.53
CA SER A 262 28.40 0.82 -37.71
C SER A 262 27.23 -0.04 -37.22
N VAL A 263 26.69 0.30 -36.05
CA VAL A 263 25.50 -0.37 -35.47
C VAL A 263 24.33 -0.34 -36.47
N ALA A 264 24.11 0.80 -37.11
CA ALA A 264 23.03 0.97 -38.06
C ALA A 264 23.17 0.07 -39.31
N GLU A 265 24.39 -0.07 -39.87
CA GLU A 265 24.66 -0.96 -41.01
C GLU A 265 24.48 -2.42 -40.64
N HIS A 266 24.83 -2.81 -39.41
CA HIS A 266 24.68 -4.19 -38.94
C HIS A 266 23.20 -4.55 -38.72
N ILE A 267 22.40 -3.65 -38.17
CA ILE A 267 20.95 -3.88 -37.92
C ILE A 267 20.18 -3.83 -39.22
N GLY A 268 20.44 -2.82 -40.08
CA GLY A 268 19.67 -2.60 -41.30
C GLY A 268 18.15 -2.57 -41.08
N ASP A 269 17.42 -3.36 -41.89
CA ASP A 269 15.98 -3.53 -41.79
C ASP A 269 15.54 -4.66 -40.83
N GLY A 270 16.47 -5.24 -40.06
CA GLY A 270 16.21 -6.36 -39.16
C GLY A 270 15.32 -5.98 -37.97
N GLN A 271 14.35 -6.81 -37.66
CA GLN A 271 13.52 -6.67 -36.44
C GLN A 271 14.33 -7.16 -35.23
N LEU A 272 14.85 -6.25 -34.45
CA LEU A 272 15.79 -6.51 -33.36
C LEU A 272 15.38 -5.72 -32.12
N LEU A 273 15.46 -6.37 -30.93
CA LEU A 273 15.32 -5.72 -29.63
C LEU A 273 16.69 -5.51 -28.99
N LEU A 274 16.99 -4.28 -28.68
CA LEU A 274 18.22 -3.90 -28.00
C LEU A 274 17.90 -3.43 -26.59
N LEU A 275 18.38 -4.14 -25.57
CA LEU A 275 18.24 -3.78 -24.16
C LEU A 275 19.51 -3.05 -23.70
N LEU A 276 19.40 -1.74 -23.48
CA LEU A 276 20.46 -0.88 -22.93
C LEU A 276 20.26 -0.74 -21.41
N ASP A 277 21.10 -1.39 -20.63
CA ASP A 277 20.89 -1.47 -19.18
C ASP A 277 21.79 -0.48 -18.41
N ASN A 278 21.20 0.23 -17.44
CA ASN A 278 21.83 1.27 -16.63
C ASN A 278 22.24 2.53 -17.42
N PHE A 279 21.34 3.13 -18.14
CA PHE A 279 21.59 4.29 -18.99
C PHE A 279 21.71 5.62 -18.22
N GLU A 280 21.28 5.70 -16.96
CA GLU A 280 21.13 6.91 -16.16
C GLU A 280 22.36 7.82 -16.06
N HIS A 281 23.56 7.30 -16.20
CA HIS A 281 24.80 8.11 -16.16
C HIS A 281 25.35 8.45 -17.55
N LEU A 282 24.64 8.04 -18.59
CA LEU A 282 24.99 8.22 -20.00
C LEU A 282 23.89 8.95 -20.77
N VAL A 283 23.00 9.67 -20.08
CA VAL A 283 21.83 10.37 -20.68
C VAL A 283 22.23 11.30 -21.81
N ALA A 284 23.45 11.88 -21.77
CA ALA A 284 23.97 12.69 -22.87
C ALA A 284 24.07 11.91 -24.21
N ALA A 285 24.24 10.58 -24.18
CA ALA A 285 24.25 9.72 -25.37
C ALA A 285 22.84 9.45 -25.94
N ALA A 286 21.78 9.88 -25.27
CA ALA A 286 20.41 9.72 -25.77
C ALA A 286 20.22 10.39 -27.15
N ALA A 287 20.93 11.50 -27.39
CA ALA A 287 20.89 12.20 -28.68
C ALA A 287 21.36 11.30 -29.86
N ASP A 288 22.24 10.32 -29.61
CA ASP A 288 22.75 9.39 -30.63
C ASP A 288 21.78 8.24 -30.92
N LEU A 289 20.85 7.95 -30.01
CA LEU A 289 19.83 6.92 -30.20
C LEU A 289 18.75 7.35 -31.21
N ALA A 290 18.43 8.62 -31.29
CA ALA A 290 17.40 9.11 -32.21
C ALA A 290 17.77 8.89 -33.69
N PRO A 291 19.01 9.21 -34.17
CA PRO A 291 19.44 8.83 -35.52
C PRO A 291 19.48 7.33 -35.75
N LEU A 292 19.88 6.53 -34.77
CA LEU A 292 19.89 5.06 -34.85
C LEU A 292 18.48 4.52 -35.06
N LEU A 293 17.48 4.98 -34.30
CA LEU A 293 16.07 4.62 -34.46
C LEU A 293 15.54 5.06 -35.82
N ALA A 294 15.91 6.23 -36.32
CA ALA A 294 15.49 6.71 -37.62
C ALA A 294 16.10 5.90 -38.79
N GLY A 295 17.35 5.43 -38.63
CA GLY A 295 18.07 4.64 -39.66
C GLY A 295 17.70 3.15 -39.67
N CYS A 296 17.14 2.61 -38.61
CA CYS A 296 16.82 1.18 -38.47
C CYS A 296 15.33 0.98 -38.19
N PRO A 297 14.45 0.86 -39.21
CA PRO A 297 13.00 0.80 -39.02
C PRO A 297 12.51 -0.37 -38.16
N GLY A 298 13.22 -1.49 -38.15
CA GLY A 298 12.89 -2.70 -37.39
C GLY A 298 13.48 -2.73 -35.97
N LEU A 299 14.25 -1.69 -35.56
CA LEU A 299 14.87 -1.65 -34.23
C LEU A 299 13.85 -1.18 -33.18
N THR A 300 13.77 -1.93 -32.08
CA THR A 300 13.12 -1.53 -30.83
C THR A 300 14.16 -1.41 -29.73
N LEU A 301 14.12 -0.33 -28.96
CA LEU A 301 14.98 -0.09 -27.81
C LEU A 301 14.19 -0.31 -26.52
N LEU A 302 14.73 -1.07 -25.59
CA LEU A 302 14.32 -1.17 -24.21
C LEU A 302 15.45 -0.67 -23.33
N LEU A 303 15.19 0.32 -22.49
CA LEU A 303 16.21 0.89 -21.64
C LEU A 303 15.84 0.73 -20.17
N THR A 304 16.85 0.66 -19.32
CA THR A 304 16.68 0.89 -17.89
C THR A 304 17.41 2.15 -17.48
N SER A 305 16.73 3.04 -16.82
CA SER A 305 17.26 4.32 -16.36
C SER A 305 16.60 4.72 -15.04
N ARG A 306 17.13 5.72 -14.37
CA ARG A 306 16.45 6.36 -13.21
C ARG A 306 15.57 7.49 -13.63
N GLU A 307 15.83 8.06 -14.77
CA GLU A 307 15.11 9.17 -15.37
C GLU A 307 14.77 8.86 -16.83
N PRO A 308 13.69 9.44 -17.37
CA PRO A 308 13.39 9.35 -18.80
C PRO A 308 14.47 10.02 -19.65
N LEU A 309 14.58 9.62 -20.91
CA LEU A 309 15.55 10.20 -21.84
C LEU A 309 15.04 11.47 -22.52
N HIS A 310 13.73 11.75 -22.41
CA HIS A 310 13.05 12.86 -23.06
C HIS A 310 13.18 12.88 -24.60
N LEU A 311 13.22 11.68 -25.21
CA LEU A 311 13.26 11.52 -26.66
C LEU A 311 11.85 11.45 -27.26
N ALA A 312 11.72 11.93 -28.49
CA ALA A 312 10.45 11.84 -29.23
C ALA A 312 10.08 10.35 -29.46
N GLY A 313 8.85 9.99 -29.09
CA GLY A 313 8.34 8.63 -29.20
C GLY A 313 8.77 7.69 -28.04
N GLU A 314 9.36 8.22 -27.00
CA GLU A 314 9.68 7.47 -25.80
C GLU A 314 8.39 7.10 -25.03
N HIS A 315 8.29 5.84 -24.63
CA HIS A 315 7.31 5.34 -23.68
C HIS A 315 7.99 5.14 -22.34
N ASP A 316 7.79 6.07 -21.43
CA ASP A 316 8.25 5.96 -20.05
C ASP A 316 7.35 5.02 -19.27
N TYR A 317 7.94 3.97 -18.72
CA TYR A 317 7.27 2.99 -17.85
C TYR A 317 7.88 3.04 -16.45
N ALA A 318 7.17 3.65 -15.52
CA ALA A 318 7.62 3.76 -14.14
C ALA A 318 7.53 2.40 -13.42
N VAL A 319 8.66 1.91 -12.90
CA VAL A 319 8.73 0.64 -12.15
C VAL A 319 8.58 0.92 -10.66
N ASP A 320 7.41 0.64 -10.13
CA ASP A 320 7.09 0.82 -8.71
C ASP A 320 7.76 -0.24 -7.81
N PRO A 321 7.83 -0.03 -6.48
CA PRO A 321 8.12 -1.10 -5.54
C PRO A 321 7.16 -2.29 -5.71
N LEU A 322 7.50 -3.45 -5.15
CA LEU A 322 6.64 -4.63 -5.21
C LEU A 322 5.31 -4.40 -4.51
N ALA A 323 4.26 -5.08 -4.96
CA ALA A 323 3.03 -5.17 -4.20
C ALA A 323 3.29 -5.81 -2.82
N PRO A 324 2.54 -5.46 -1.76
CA PRO A 324 2.78 -5.99 -0.41
C PRO A 324 2.85 -7.51 -0.33
N THR A 325 2.00 -8.22 -1.07
CA THR A 325 1.97 -9.69 -1.13
C THR A 325 3.23 -10.26 -1.81
N GLU A 326 3.66 -9.67 -2.91
CA GLU A 326 4.87 -10.07 -3.65
C GLU A 326 6.15 -9.80 -2.84
N ALA A 327 6.17 -8.68 -2.10
CA ALA A 327 7.26 -8.32 -1.21
C ALA A 327 7.46 -9.36 -0.10
N VAL A 328 6.36 -9.82 0.51
CA VAL A 328 6.36 -10.88 1.53
C VAL A 328 6.80 -12.22 0.93
N GLU A 329 6.35 -12.57 -0.26
CA GLU A 329 6.74 -13.78 -0.97
C GLU A 329 8.24 -13.78 -1.32
N LEU A 330 8.74 -12.64 -1.81
CA LEU A 330 10.17 -12.47 -2.09
C LEU A 330 11.00 -12.64 -0.81
N PHE A 331 10.60 -11.97 0.29
CA PHE A 331 11.28 -12.10 1.58
C PHE A 331 11.31 -13.55 2.03
N PHE A 332 10.15 -14.23 2.02
CA PHE A 332 10.04 -15.61 2.45
C PHE A 332 10.92 -16.55 1.63
N THR A 333 10.87 -16.43 0.29
CA THR A 333 11.69 -17.26 -0.62
C THR A 333 13.19 -17.08 -0.36
N ARG A 334 13.65 -15.84 -0.15
CA ARG A 334 15.05 -15.53 0.16
C ARG A 334 15.44 -15.95 1.57
N ALA A 335 14.54 -15.80 2.54
CA ALA A 335 14.75 -16.21 3.93
C ALA A 335 14.90 -17.74 4.05
N VAL A 336 14.07 -18.52 3.36
CA VAL A 336 14.15 -19.98 3.31
C VAL A 336 15.43 -20.44 2.63
N ALA A 337 15.83 -19.77 1.54
CA ALA A 337 17.13 -20.07 0.90
C ALA A 337 18.32 -19.75 1.81
N ALA A 338 18.20 -18.76 2.68
CA ALA A 338 19.21 -18.40 3.67
C ALA A 338 19.19 -19.33 4.91
N ARG A 339 17.99 -19.74 5.37
CA ARG A 339 17.77 -20.58 6.54
C ARG A 339 16.56 -21.50 6.31
N ARG A 340 16.80 -22.82 6.14
CA ARG A 340 15.79 -23.81 5.74
C ARG A 340 14.61 -23.96 6.67
N ASP A 341 14.79 -23.70 7.97
CA ASP A 341 13.78 -23.79 9.02
C ASP A 341 13.06 -22.46 9.26
N PHE A 342 13.18 -21.49 8.34
CA PHE A 342 12.49 -20.21 8.45
C PHE A 342 10.98 -20.39 8.32
N SER A 343 10.23 -19.85 9.27
CA SER A 343 8.78 -19.77 9.23
C SER A 343 8.35 -18.30 9.23
N ALA A 344 7.39 -17.97 8.38
CA ALA A 344 6.83 -16.63 8.32
C ALA A 344 5.91 -16.39 9.53
N ASN A 345 5.96 -15.17 10.06
CA ASN A 345 5.02 -14.64 11.05
C ASN A 345 4.58 -13.23 10.59
N GLY A 346 3.64 -12.61 11.29
CA GLY A 346 3.11 -11.28 10.96
C GLY A 346 4.17 -10.17 10.85
N GLU A 347 5.34 -10.34 11.46
CA GLU A 347 6.45 -9.39 11.43
C GLU A 347 7.07 -9.23 10.04
N VAL A 348 6.97 -10.24 9.15
CA VAL A 348 7.53 -10.17 7.79
C VAL A 348 6.85 -9.10 6.96
N ALA A 349 5.55 -8.93 7.06
CA ALA A 349 4.81 -7.89 6.36
C ALA A 349 5.28 -6.49 6.81
N LEU A 350 5.41 -6.28 8.13
CA LEU A 350 5.92 -5.04 8.70
C LEU A 350 7.38 -4.75 8.29
N ILE A 351 8.21 -5.81 8.19
CA ILE A 351 9.58 -5.67 7.69
C ILE A 351 9.55 -5.18 6.24
N CYS A 352 8.75 -5.80 5.36
CA CYS A 352 8.65 -5.41 3.95
C CYS A 352 8.13 -3.97 3.79
N GLU A 353 7.14 -3.56 4.57
CA GLU A 353 6.65 -2.19 4.62
C GLU A 353 7.74 -1.20 5.04
N ARG A 354 8.48 -1.51 6.12
CA ARG A 354 9.62 -0.70 6.57
C ARG A 354 10.76 -0.62 5.54
N LEU A 355 10.82 -1.51 4.58
CA LEU A 355 11.78 -1.54 3.48
C LEU A 355 11.22 -0.94 2.19
N ASP A 356 10.10 -0.19 2.26
CA ASP A 356 9.42 0.44 1.12
C ASP A 356 9.10 -0.55 -0.01
N HIS A 357 8.94 -1.84 0.31
CA HIS A 357 8.74 -2.95 -0.63
C HIS A 357 9.80 -3.03 -1.75
N LEU A 358 11.00 -2.49 -1.52
CA LEU A 358 12.10 -2.49 -2.48
C LEU A 358 12.75 -3.87 -2.57
N PRO A 359 12.78 -4.53 -3.74
CA PRO A 359 13.34 -5.87 -3.90
C PRO A 359 14.76 -6.01 -3.35
N LEU A 360 15.65 -5.07 -3.66
CA LEU A 360 17.04 -5.11 -3.17
C LEU A 360 17.11 -5.02 -1.65
N ALA A 361 16.33 -4.14 -1.04
CA ALA A 361 16.30 -3.99 0.42
C ALA A 361 15.76 -5.27 1.09
N ILE A 362 14.71 -5.87 0.50
CA ILE A 362 14.11 -7.12 0.97
C ILE A 362 15.12 -8.27 0.89
N GLU A 363 15.83 -8.43 -0.20
CA GLU A 363 16.86 -9.48 -0.37
C GLU A 363 18.00 -9.32 0.64
N LEU A 364 18.47 -8.09 0.87
CA LEU A 364 19.50 -7.78 1.86
C LEU A 364 19.02 -8.08 3.29
N ALA A 365 17.78 -7.73 3.61
CA ALA A 365 17.19 -8.01 4.92
C ALA A 365 16.94 -9.51 5.13
N ALA A 366 16.40 -10.20 4.14
CA ALA A 366 16.16 -11.64 4.19
C ALA A 366 17.45 -12.44 4.41
N ALA A 367 18.58 -11.99 3.86
CA ALA A 367 19.88 -12.63 4.13
C ALA A 367 20.30 -12.57 5.61
N ARG A 368 19.78 -11.59 6.39
CA ARG A 368 20.08 -11.42 7.82
C ARG A 368 19.35 -12.40 8.74
N VAL A 369 18.32 -13.11 8.26
CA VAL A 369 17.59 -14.10 9.07
C VAL A 369 18.45 -15.28 9.55
N LYS A 370 19.66 -15.42 8.99
CA LYS A 370 20.68 -16.35 9.50
C LYS A 370 21.12 -16.02 10.91
N VAL A 371 21.08 -14.75 11.29
CA VAL A 371 21.63 -14.23 12.55
C VAL A 371 20.56 -13.58 13.41
N LEU A 372 19.53 -12.98 12.81
CA LEU A 372 18.48 -12.23 13.50
C LEU A 372 17.13 -12.93 13.34
N SER A 373 16.32 -12.95 14.40
CA SER A 373 14.90 -13.28 14.28
C SER A 373 14.14 -12.14 13.57
N PRO A 374 12.95 -12.38 12.97
CA PRO A 374 12.14 -11.32 12.39
C PRO A 374 11.87 -10.16 13.34
N ALA A 375 11.51 -10.43 14.60
CA ALA A 375 11.34 -9.41 15.64
C ALA A 375 12.60 -8.56 15.89
N ALA A 376 13.77 -9.22 15.98
CA ALA A 376 15.04 -8.53 16.17
C ALA A 376 15.46 -7.74 14.92
N LEU A 377 15.09 -8.19 13.74
CA LEU A 377 15.32 -7.50 12.48
C LEU A 377 14.44 -6.25 12.42
N LEU A 378 13.14 -6.38 12.72
CA LEU A 378 12.18 -5.28 12.73
C LEU A 378 12.61 -4.17 13.72
N ALA A 379 13.01 -4.55 14.93
CA ALA A 379 13.48 -3.60 15.95
C ALA A 379 14.75 -2.82 15.53
N ARG A 380 15.58 -3.39 14.64
CA ARG A 380 16.80 -2.74 14.12
C ARG A 380 16.59 -1.96 12.83
N LEU A 381 15.44 -2.07 12.19
CA LEU A 381 15.12 -1.32 10.97
C LEU A 381 14.85 0.18 11.23
N GLU A 382 14.97 0.68 12.47
CA GLU A 382 15.01 2.11 12.75
C GLU A 382 16.23 2.80 12.13
N GLN A 383 17.33 2.03 11.94
CA GLN A 383 18.54 2.46 11.23
C GLN A 383 18.77 1.50 10.05
N ARG A 384 18.08 1.72 8.94
CA ARG A 384 17.98 0.79 7.80
C ARG A 384 19.28 0.65 7.02
N LEU A 385 19.91 1.76 6.68
CA LEU A 385 21.08 1.78 5.79
C LEU A 385 22.27 0.99 6.34
N PRO A 386 22.70 1.12 7.60
CA PRO A 386 23.76 0.30 8.15
C PRO A 386 23.44 -1.20 8.21
N LEU A 387 22.15 -1.55 8.38
CA LEU A 387 21.71 -2.94 8.45
C LEU A 387 21.75 -3.62 7.08
N LEU A 388 21.47 -2.89 6.01
CA LEU A 388 21.32 -3.37 4.64
C LEU A 388 22.66 -3.35 3.86
N ALA A 389 23.73 -3.85 4.49
CA ALA A 389 25.05 -4.00 3.89
C ALA A 389 25.38 -5.48 3.60
N GLY A 390 26.24 -5.75 2.64
CA GLY A 390 26.79 -7.10 2.37
C GLY A 390 25.98 -7.94 1.41
N GLY A 391 25.56 -7.39 0.27
CA GLY A 391 24.94 -8.12 -0.84
C GLY A 391 25.87 -9.17 -1.49
N ALA A 392 25.34 -9.88 -2.48
CA ALA A 392 26.03 -10.96 -3.19
C ALA A 392 27.33 -10.44 -3.84
N ARG A 393 28.39 -11.26 -3.79
CA ARG A 393 29.75 -10.84 -4.22
C ARG A 393 29.91 -10.68 -5.74
N ASP A 394 29.01 -11.26 -6.51
CA ASP A 394 28.94 -11.18 -7.98
C ASP A 394 28.22 -9.91 -8.48
N LEU A 395 27.60 -9.13 -7.58
CA LEU A 395 26.98 -7.86 -7.93
C LEU A 395 28.01 -6.74 -8.04
N PRO A 396 27.79 -5.70 -8.90
CA PRO A 396 28.56 -4.47 -8.92
C PRO A 396 28.61 -3.84 -7.52
N GLU A 397 29.73 -3.19 -7.17
CA GLU A 397 29.97 -2.62 -5.83
C GLU A 397 28.82 -1.70 -5.38
N ARG A 398 28.28 -0.88 -6.29
CA ARG A 398 27.13 0.02 -6.08
C ARG A 398 25.82 -0.69 -5.76
N GLN A 399 25.68 -1.99 -6.09
CA GLN A 399 24.49 -2.80 -5.80
C GLN A 399 24.68 -3.76 -4.63
N ARG A 400 25.86 -3.78 -4.01
CA ARG A 400 26.14 -4.63 -2.84
C ARG A 400 25.49 -4.12 -1.57
N THR A 401 25.14 -2.83 -1.52
CA THR A 401 24.42 -2.23 -0.42
C THR A 401 23.38 -1.26 -0.96
N LEU A 402 22.28 -1.13 -0.27
CA LEU A 402 21.25 -0.14 -0.62
C LEU A 402 21.83 1.28 -0.53
N ARG A 403 22.66 1.54 0.49
CA ARG A 403 23.35 2.81 0.67
C ARG A 403 24.18 3.21 -0.56
N ALA A 404 25.03 2.32 -1.06
CA ALA A 404 25.87 2.61 -2.24
C ALA A 404 25.02 2.91 -3.48
N THR A 405 23.84 2.29 -3.60
CA THR A 405 22.90 2.55 -4.68
C THR A 405 22.32 3.98 -4.61
N ILE A 406 21.94 4.42 -3.41
CA ILE A 406 21.40 5.78 -3.19
C ILE A 406 22.50 6.82 -3.32
N GLU A 407 23.67 6.58 -2.74
CA GLU A 407 24.84 7.46 -2.77
C GLU A 407 25.28 7.75 -4.22
N TRP A 408 25.33 6.72 -5.06
CA TRP A 408 25.61 6.92 -6.47
C TRP A 408 24.55 7.75 -7.21
N SER A 409 23.25 7.62 -6.84
CA SER A 409 22.19 8.49 -7.39
C SER A 409 22.42 9.95 -6.98
N HIS A 410 22.79 10.16 -5.72
CA HIS A 410 23.06 11.49 -5.18
C HIS A 410 24.29 12.15 -5.83
N GLU A 411 25.34 11.36 -6.14
CA GLU A 411 26.54 11.86 -6.84
C GLU A 411 26.25 12.37 -8.26
N LEU A 412 25.19 11.89 -8.91
CA LEU A 412 24.76 12.33 -10.24
C LEU A 412 23.94 13.62 -10.22
N LEU A 413 23.58 14.12 -9.04
CA LEU A 413 22.83 15.37 -8.88
C LEU A 413 23.75 16.59 -9.04
N SER A 414 23.19 17.65 -9.62
CA SER A 414 23.82 18.99 -9.56
C SER A 414 23.86 19.52 -8.12
N PRO A 415 24.72 20.50 -7.79
CA PRO A 415 24.79 21.06 -6.43
C PRO A 415 23.46 21.62 -5.91
N ASN A 416 22.63 22.20 -6.78
CA ASN A 416 21.31 22.71 -6.40
C ASN A 416 20.34 21.57 -6.06
N GLU A 417 20.34 20.51 -6.88
CA GLU A 417 19.54 19.30 -6.63
C GLU A 417 19.98 18.58 -5.35
N GLN A 418 21.28 18.45 -5.11
CA GLN A 418 21.81 17.85 -3.87
C GLN A 418 21.34 18.63 -2.64
N ARG A 419 21.38 19.95 -2.72
CA ARG A 419 20.92 20.83 -1.64
C ARG A 419 19.42 20.69 -1.40
N LEU A 420 18.60 20.76 -2.45
CA LEU A 420 17.16 20.59 -2.30
C LEU A 420 16.81 19.19 -1.81
N PHE A 421 17.45 18.16 -2.35
CA PHE A 421 17.28 16.77 -1.91
C PHE A 421 17.53 16.60 -0.40
N ALA A 422 18.62 17.16 0.12
CA ALA A 422 18.93 17.14 1.54
C ALA A 422 17.86 17.88 2.37
N ARG A 423 17.45 19.07 1.94
CA ARG A 423 16.46 19.91 2.63
C ARG A 423 15.08 19.24 2.71
N LEU A 424 14.66 18.55 1.64
CA LEU A 424 13.37 17.85 1.59
C LEU A 424 13.25 16.72 2.64
N ALA A 425 14.37 16.25 3.21
CA ALA A 425 14.38 15.26 4.26
C ALA A 425 13.73 15.71 5.58
N VAL A 426 13.47 17.03 5.75
CA VAL A 426 12.75 17.55 6.91
C VAL A 426 11.32 17.03 6.98
N PHE A 427 10.72 16.71 5.82
CA PHE A 427 9.37 16.21 5.74
C PHE A 427 9.28 14.71 6.06
N ARG A 428 8.13 14.33 6.64
CA ARG A 428 7.77 12.93 6.89
C ARG A 428 6.33 12.68 6.43
N GLY A 429 6.08 11.56 5.73
CA GLY A 429 4.74 11.24 5.19
C GLY A 429 4.36 12.01 3.93
N GLY A 430 5.25 12.87 3.40
CA GLY A 430 5.05 13.66 2.19
C GLY A 430 4.74 15.14 2.47
N TRP A 431 4.65 15.93 1.40
CA TRP A 431 4.42 17.39 1.47
C TRP A 431 3.68 17.92 0.25
N THR A 432 3.11 19.11 0.36
CA THR A 432 2.55 19.86 -0.77
C THR A 432 3.61 20.76 -1.39
N LEU A 433 3.38 21.26 -2.61
CA LEU A 433 4.30 22.21 -3.24
C LEU A 433 4.49 23.45 -2.37
N GLU A 434 3.38 24.01 -1.82
CA GLU A 434 3.43 25.19 -0.94
C GLU A 434 4.30 24.96 0.30
N ALA A 435 4.20 23.78 0.92
CA ALA A 435 5.06 23.43 2.05
C ALA A 435 6.54 23.33 1.62
N GLY A 436 6.80 22.76 0.45
CA GLY A 436 8.16 22.70 -0.12
C GLY A 436 8.74 24.09 -0.37
N GLU A 437 7.97 24.99 -0.99
CA GLU A 437 8.38 26.39 -1.23
C GLU A 437 8.60 27.14 0.08
N ALA A 438 7.64 27.04 1.04
CA ALA A 438 7.68 27.82 2.27
C ALA A 438 8.78 27.37 3.25
N ILE A 439 9.08 26.07 3.34
CA ILE A 439 9.98 25.50 4.35
C ILE A 439 11.39 25.36 3.82
N VAL A 440 11.55 24.79 2.61
CA VAL A 440 12.86 24.38 2.07
C VAL A 440 13.30 25.20 0.86
N ASP A 441 12.56 26.25 0.50
CA ASP A 441 12.80 27.09 -0.67
C ASP A 441 12.84 26.27 -1.97
N ALA A 442 11.94 25.27 -2.10
CA ALA A 442 11.86 24.43 -3.29
C ALA A 442 11.43 25.26 -4.49
N ASP A 443 12.15 25.15 -5.60
CA ASP A 443 11.69 25.63 -6.90
C ASP A 443 11.16 24.47 -7.73
N LEU A 444 10.19 24.72 -8.58
CA LEU A 444 9.47 23.70 -9.32
C LEU A 444 10.38 22.91 -10.27
N ASP A 445 11.34 23.59 -10.94
CA ASP A 445 12.20 22.96 -11.94
C ASP A 445 13.18 21.97 -11.28
N THR A 446 13.79 22.35 -10.15
CA THR A 446 14.69 21.46 -9.39
C THR A 446 13.89 20.31 -8.77
N LEU A 447 12.67 20.56 -8.28
CA LEU A 447 11.80 19.53 -7.72
C LEU A 447 11.36 18.54 -8.81
N GLN A 448 11.00 19.03 -10.02
CA GLN A 448 10.68 18.18 -11.17
C GLN A 448 11.87 17.30 -11.55
N SER A 449 13.08 17.84 -11.58
CA SER A 449 14.29 17.07 -11.86
C SER A 449 14.52 15.96 -10.83
N LEU A 450 14.25 16.19 -9.54
CA LEU A 450 14.33 15.15 -8.51
C LEU A 450 13.24 14.08 -8.68
N VAL A 451 12.06 14.45 -9.19
CA VAL A 451 10.99 13.50 -9.55
C VAL A 451 11.43 12.65 -10.75
N ASP A 452 11.93 13.28 -11.81
CA ASP A 452 12.42 12.58 -13.01
C ASP A 452 13.52 11.57 -12.66
N LYS A 453 14.42 11.94 -11.74
CA LYS A 453 15.50 11.06 -11.22
C LYS A 453 15.03 10.05 -10.18
N SER A 454 13.70 9.94 -9.97
CA SER A 454 13.07 8.97 -9.08
C SER A 454 13.55 9.03 -7.61
N LEU A 455 14.05 10.18 -7.16
CA LEU A 455 14.43 10.43 -5.77
C LEU A 455 13.28 11.04 -4.96
N VAL A 456 12.37 11.72 -5.64
CA VAL A 456 11.09 12.20 -5.13
C VAL A 456 9.98 11.58 -5.98
N ARG A 457 8.82 11.35 -5.40
CA ARG A 457 7.65 10.80 -6.08
C ARG A 457 6.44 11.70 -5.86
N VAL A 458 5.46 11.62 -6.76
CA VAL A 458 4.20 12.33 -6.66
C VAL A 458 3.07 11.31 -6.52
N ARG A 459 2.13 11.55 -5.59
CA ARG A 459 0.90 10.74 -5.50
C ARG A 459 -0.11 11.28 -6.54
N PRO A 460 -0.54 10.49 -7.52
CA PRO A 460 -1.39 10.96 -8.60
C PRO A 460 -2.75 11.50 -8.13
N ASP A 461 -3.30 10.93 -7.08
CA ASP A 461 -4.60 11.25 -6.48
C ASP A 461 -4.62 12.58 -5.74
N SER A 462 -3.50 12.96 -5.11
CA SER A 462 -3.42 14.12 -4.21
C SER A 462 -2.43 15.20 -4.67
N GLY A 463 -1.59 14.91 -5.67
CA GLY A 463 -0.51 15.82 -6.10
C GLY A 463 0.57 16.03 -5.04
N ARG A 464 0.61 15.23 -3.97
CA ARG A 464 1.60 15.35 -2.88
C ARG A 464 2.92 14.71 -3.28
N PHE A 465 4.00 15.36 -2.95
CA PHE A 465 5.36 14.83 -3.08
C PHE A 465 5.71 13.97 -1.87
N TRP A 466 6.54 12.96 -2.09
CA TRP A 466 7.06 12.11 -1.02
C TRP A 466 8.37 11.43 -1.42
N MET A 467 9.13 10.97 -0.45
CA MET A 467 10.34 10.17 -0.65
C MET A 467 10.11 8.77 -0.10
N LEU A 468 10.73 7.76 -0.74
CA LEU A 468 10.90 6.46 -0.09
C LEU A 468 11.68 6.66 1.21
N GLU A 469 11.26 6.00 2.28
CA GLU A 469 11.86 6.21 3.60
C GLU A 469 13.35 5.84 3.62
N THR A 470 13.76 4.84 2.82
CA THR A 470 15.15 4.47 2.62
C THR A 470 15.99 5.56 1.94
N ILE A 471 15.39 6.32 1.02
CA ILE A 471 16.03 7.49 0.37
C ILE A 471 16.04 8.67 1.35
N ARG A 472 14.96 8.87 2.10
CA ARG A 472 14.83 9.94 3.10
C ARG A 472 15.87 9.79 4.21
N GLU A 473 16.14 8.56 4.68
CA GLU A 473 17.19 8.30 5.69
C GLU A 473 18.56 8.80 5.22
N PHE A 474 18.94 8.54 3.97
CA PHE A 474 20.17 9.06 3.39
C PHE A 474 20.13 10.61 3.27
N ALA A 475 18.99 11.17 2.84
CA ALA A 475 18.83 12.61 2.72
C ALA A 475 18.91 13.33 4.09
N VAL A 476 18.41 12.71 5.18
CA VAL A 476 18.56 13.22 6.55
C VAL A 476 20.03 13.31 6.95
N GLU A 477 20.86 12.30 6.63
CA GLU A 477 22.30 12.36 6.88
C GLU A 477 22.95 13.55 6.14
N GLN A 478 22.53 13.80 4.89
CA GLN A 478 23.03 14.94 4.11
C GLN A 478 22.56 16.27 4.71
N LEU A 479 21.29 16.34 5.18
CA LEU A 479 20.77 17.54 5.85
C LEU A 479 21.53 17.84 7.16
N ASP A 480 21.76 16.82 7.98
CA ASP A 480 22.50 16.98 9.23
C ASP A 480 23.95 17.41 8.98
N ALA A 481 24.57 16.92 7.92
CA ALA A 481 25.92 17.31 7.49
C ALA A 481 26.00 18.73 6.90
N SER A 482 24.89 19.28 6.37
CA SER A 482 24.85 20.60 5.72
C SER A 482 24.94 21.77 6.70
N GLY A 483 24.58 21.55 7.97
CA GLY A 483 24.44 22.61 8.98
C GLY A 483 23.14 23.41 8.90
N GLU A 484 22.25 23.16 7.93
CA GLU A 484 20.96 23.83 7.74
C GLU A 484 19.82 23.20 8.56
N ALA A 485 20.05 22.01 9.13
CA ALA A 485 19.02 21.19 9.78
C ALA A 485 18.22 21.91 10.87
N ALA A 486 18.89 22.69 11.73
CA ALA A 486 18.23 23.36 12.85
C ALA A 486 17.22 24.44 12.36
N GLU A 487 17.63 25.27 11.40
CA GLU A 487 16.78 26.31 10.83
C GLU A 487 15.56 25.72 10.10
N LEU A 488 15.81 24.69 9.27
CA LEU A 488 14.73 24.08 8.49
C LEU A 488 13.71 23.35 9.39
N ARG A 489 14.15 22.67 10.44
CA ARG A 489 13.26 22.04 11.42
C ARG A 489 12.45 23.08 12.21
N GLU A 490 13.01 24.23 12.50
CA GLU A 490 12.25 25.34 13.11
C GLU A 490 11.20 25.92 12.14
N ARG A 491 11.58 26.16 10.88
CA ARG A 491 10.63 26.60 9.81
C ARG A 491 9.51 25.59 9.62
N HIS A 492 9.85 24.29 9.60
CA HIS A 492 8.90 23.18 9.51
C HIS A 492 7.91 23.20 10.70
N GLY A 493 8.39 23.32 11.93
CA GLY A 493 7.53 23.42 13.11
C GLY A 493 6.61 24.64 13.09
N LYS A 494 7.11 25.80 12.67
CA LYS A 494 6.30 27.03 12.55
C LYS A 494 5.22 26.91 11.48
N PHE A 495 5.52 26.27 10.36
CA PHE A 495 4.56 26.04 9.29
C PHE A 495 3.38 25.18 9.78
N PHE A 496 3.66 24.06 10.45
CA PHE A 496 2.61 23.20 10.97
C PHE A 496 1.90 23.75 12.20
N LEU A 497 2.55 24.61 12.98
CA LEU A 497 1.88 25.42 14.00
C LEU A 497 0.84 26.35 13.36
N ALA A 498 1.18 27.00 12.25
CA ALA A 498 0.22 27.84 11.52
C ALA A 498 -0.98 27.02 11.00
N LEU A 499 -0.75 25.78 10.53
CA LEU A 499 -1.81 24.86 10.16
C LEU A 499 -2.71 24.53 11.38
N GLY A 500 -2.14 24.15 12.50
CA GLY A 500 -2.89 23.87 13.73
C GLY A 500 -3.74 25.07 14.17
N ARG A 501 -3.17 26.28 14.12
CA ARG A 501 -3.82 27.54 14.46
C ARG A 501 -4.75 28.12 13.39
N SER A 502 -4.84 27.50 12.21
CA SER A 502 -5.79 27.92 11.18
C SER A 502 -7.25 27.78 11.63
N LEU A 503 -7.49 26.93 12.63
CA LEU A 503 -8.74 26.86 13.38
C LEU A 503 -8.53 27.44 14.78
N PRO A 504 -9.06 28.64 15.11
CA PRO A 504 -8.91 29.24 16.42
C PRO A 504 -9.47 28.33 17.54
N ALA A 505 -8.87 28.41 18.74
CA ALA A 505 -9.25 27.54 19.86
C ALA A 505 -10.72 27.68 20.28
N HIS A 506 -11.31 28.87 20.09
CA HIS A 506 -12.70 29.20 20.43
C HIS A 506 -13.73 28.93 19.33
N VAL A 507 -13.29 28.32 18.20
CA VAL A 507 -14.17 27.94 17.08
C VAL A 507 -14.40 26.43 17.10
N PRO A 508 -15.59 25.91 16.75
CA PRO A 508 -15.88 24.50 16.64
C PRO A 508 -14.92 23.79 15.66
N VAL A 509 -14.63 22.53 15.93
CA VAL A 509 -13.82 21.69 15.04
C VAL A 509 -14.61 21.42 13.76
N THR A 510 -13.95 21.58 12.60
CA THR A 510 -14.53 21.26 11.28
C THR A 510 -13.87 20.04 10.67
N ALA A 511 -14.63 19.31 9.82
CA ALA A 511 -14.11 18.14 9.12
C ALA A 511 -12.91 18.50 8.23
N GLU A 512 -12.96 19.65 7.52
CA GLU A 512 -11.87 20.08 6.64
C GLU A 512 -10.56 20.32 7.42
N TRP A 513 -10.65 20.92 8.62
CA TRP A 513 -9.47 21.12 9.46
C TRP A 513 -8.92 19.79 9.98
N LEU A 514 -9.79 18.89 10.44
CA LEU A 514 -9.38 17.54 10.88
C LEU A 514 -8.67 16.80 9.78
N ASP A 515 -9.21 16.79 8.56
CA ASP A 515 -8.62 16.13 7.41
C ASP A 515 -7.30 16.78 6.98
N ALA A 516 -7.17 18.10 7.13
CA ALA A 516 -5.92 18.81 6.84
C ALA A 516 -4.83 18.43 7.85
N VAL A 517 -5.14 18.37 9.14
CA VAL A 517 -4.20 17.97 10.20
C VAL A 517 -3.84 16.47 10.06
N GLU A 518 -4.82 15.61 9.76
CA GLU A 518 -4.60 14.16 9.54
C GLU A 518 -3.57 13.92 8.43
N ARG A 519 -3.71 14.59 7.30
CA ARG A 519 -2.77 14.48 6.17
C ARG A 519 -1.35 14.90 6.53
N GLU A 520 -1.19 15.78 7.51
CA GLU A 520 0.11 16.29 7.96
C GLU A 520 0.57 15.70 9.30
N HIS A 521 -0.14 14.68 9.81
CA HIS A 521 0.12 14.15 11.15
C HIS A 521 1.56 13.64 11.32
N ASP A 522 2.13 12.99 10.31
CA ASP A 522 3.52 12.53 10.36
C ASP A 522 4.53 13.70 10.37
N ASN A 523 4.23 14.79 9.67
CA ASN A 523 5.04 16.01 9.72
C ASN A 523 4.95 16.67 11.09
N ILE A 524 3.76 16.72 11.70
CA ILE A 524 3.53 17.25 13.04
C ILE A 524 4.28 16.40 14.07
N ARG A 525 4.20 15.06 13.98
CA ARG A 525 4.98 14.14 14.82
C ARG A 525 6.47 14.40 14.72
N SER A 526 6.97 14.57 13.49
CA SER A 526 8.38 14.87 13.22
C SER A 526 8.81 16.19 13.86
N ALA A 527 7.98 17.24 13.75
CA ALA A 527 8.25 18.52 14.38
C ALA A 527 8.31 18.42 15.92
N LEU A 528 7.36 17.73 16.54
CA LEU A 528 7.30 17.51 17.99
C LEU A 528 8.47 16.67 18.51
N ASP A 529 9.06 15.80 17.70
CA ASP A 529 10.24 15.01 18.06
C ASP A 529 11.53 15.86 17.98
N HIS A 530 11.65 16.76 17.00
CA HIS A 530 12.87 17.53 16.75
C HIS A 530 12.97 18.84 17.53
N LEU A 531 11.86 19.56 17.72
CA LEU A 531 11.88 20.89 18.37
C LEU A 531 12.44 20.85 19.81
N PRO A 532 12.03 19.92 20.69
CA PRO A 532 12.58 19.84 22.04
C PRO A 532 14.08 19.51 22.04
N ALA A 533 14.52 18.62 21.14
CA ALA A 533 15.93 18.27 21.00
C ALA A 533 16.82 19.47 20.60
N GLN A 534 16.23 20.52 20.04
CA GLN A 534 16.89 21.78 19.67
C GLN A 534 16.68 22.90 20.70
N GLY A 535 16.13 22.61 21.89
CA GLY A 535 15.81 23.59 22.92
C GLY A 535 14.59 24.46 22.61
N GLN A 536 13.76 24.09 21.62
CA GLN A 536 12.58 24.84 21.19
C GLN A 536 11.29 24.26 21.80
N THR A 537 11.33 23.85 23.06
CA THR A 537 10.22 23.20 23.77
C THR A 537 8.95 24.06 23.79
N GLN A 538 9.11 25.39 23.93
CA GLN A 538 7.97 26.32 23.90
C GLN A 538 7.21 26.29 22.55
N LEU A 539 7.91 26.19 21.43
CA LEU A 539 7.30 26.05 20.13
C LEU A 539 6.62 24.68 19.98
N ALA A 540 7.22 23.62 20.53
CA ALA A 540 6.62 22.28 20.55
C ALA A 540 5.34 22.25 21.40
N LEU A 541 5.29 22.94 22.56
CA LEU A 541 4.09 23.07 23.38
C LEU A 541 2.96 23.78 22.63
N GLN A 542 3.27 24.87 21.92
CA GLN A 542 2.30 25.57 21.09
C GLN A 542 1.76 24.69 19.96
N LEU A 543 2.64 23.92 19.29
CA LEU A 543 2.23 23.01 18.23
C LEU A 543 1.34 21.89 18.79
N ALA A 544 1.73 21.23 19.87
CA ALA A 544 0.96 20.17 20.50
C ALA A 544 -0.41 20.66 20.96
N GLU A 545 -0.47 21.84 21.58
CA GLU A 545 -1.71 22.48 22.00
C GLU A 545 -2.59 22.83 20.78
N SER A 546 -2.03 23.32 19.68
CA SER A 546 -2.82 23.71 18.52
C SER A 546 -3.54 22.54 17.84
N VAL A 547 -3.05 21.29 18.02
CA VAL A 547 -3.63 20.08 17.40
C VAL A 547 -4.27 19.12 18.40
N TRP A 548 -4.35 19.45 19.69
CA TRP A 548 -4.87 18.52 20.72
C TRP A 548 -6.32 18.07 20.44
N ARG A 549 -7.15 18.96 19.89
CA ARG A 549 -8.54 18.65 19.50
C ARG A 549 -8.61 17.62 18.38
N PHE A 550 -7.63 17.64 17.45
CA PHE A 550 -7.51 16.61 16.43
C PHE A 550 -7.22 15.25 17.06
N TRP A 551 -6.23 15.14 17.95
CA TRP A 551 -5.92 13.88 18.62
C TRP A 551 -7.12 13.32 19.38
N LYS A 552 -7.86 14.21 20.05
CA LYS A 552 -9.08 13.83 20.79
C LYS A 552 -10.16 13.30 19.86
N THR A 553 -10.44 14.00 18.75
CA THR A 553 -11.57 13.70 17.86
C THR A 553 -11.28 12.52 16.94
N ARG A 554 -10.03 12.35 16.47
CA ARG A 554 -9.64 11.31 15.50
C ARG A 554 -9.09 10.02 16.16
N GLY A 555 -9.24 9.85 17.46
CA GLY A 555 -8.90 8.60 18.16
C GLY A 555 -7.41 8.42 18.48
N HIS A 556 -6.66 9.52 18.63
CA HIS A 556 -5.26 9.51 19.04
C HIS A 556 -5.02 10.06 20.46
N PRO A 557 -5.93 9.86 21.44
CA PRO A 557 -5.83 10.55 22.75
C PRO A 557 -4.61 10.11 23.57
N THR A 558 -4.22 8.84 23.49
CA THR A 558 -3.03 8.31 24.18
C THR A 558 -1.75 8.97 23.67
N GLU A 559 -1.61 9.15 22.36
CA GLU A 559 -0.47 9.86 21.76
C GLU A 559 -0.45 11.33 22.20
N GLY A 560 -1.60 12.02 22.13
CA GLY A 560 -1.72 13.42 22.54
C GLY A 560 -1.34 13.63 24.00
N TRP A 561 -1.83 12.77 24.89
CA TRP A 561 -1.45 12.78 26.32
C TRP A 561 0.05 12.61 26.53
N GLN A 562 0.64 11.53 25.98
CA GLN A 562 2.06 11.22 26.18
C GLN A 562 2.98 12.32 25.65
N ARG A 563 2.65 12.91 24.49
CA ARG A 563 3.42 14.00 23.91
C ARG A 563 3.35 15.27 24.78
N LEU A 564 2.16 15.67 25.21
CA LEU A 564 1.99 16.83 26.09
C LEU A 564 2.69 16.62 27.44
N GLU A 565 2.52 15.46 28.07
CA GLU A 565 3.18 15.13 29.34
C GLU A 565 4.71 15.22 29.23
N THR A 566 5.27 14.65 28.16
CA THR A 566 6.71 14.70 27.89
C THR A 566 7.21 16.14 27.73
N LEU A 567 6.50 16.96 26.94
CA LEU A 567 6.86 18.34 26.68
C LEU A 567 6.74 19.23 27.94
N LEU A 568 5.67 19.04 28.72
CA LEU A 568 5.45 19.76 29.99
C LEU A 568 6.52 19.42 31.05
N ALA A 569 6.96 18.15 31.09
CA ALA A 569 8.05 17.72 31.95
C ALA A 569 9.42 18.28 31.50
N ALA A 570 9.64 18.47 30.19
CA ALA A 570 10.87 18.97 29.62
C ALA A 570 11.10 20.46 29.89
N ASP A 571 10.05 21.28 30.01
CA ASP A 571 10.18 22.74 30.27
C ASP A 571 9.12 23.21 31.28
N PRO A 572 9.53 23.43 32.55
CA PRO A 572 8.63 23.90 33.60
C PRO A 572 8.41 25.44 33.63
N THR A 573 8.93 26.18 32.64
CA THR A 573 8.81 27.65 32.61
C THR A 573 7.35 28.09 32.53
N PRO A 574 6.84 28.97 33.43
CA PRO A 574 5.45 29.34 33.50
C PRO A 574 5.08 30.35 32.41
N THR A 575 4.93 29.89 31.18
CA THR A 575 4.55 30.66 30.00
C THR A 575 3.08 30.43 29.61
N GLU A 576 2.51 31.31 28.79
CA GLU A 576 1.18 31.12 28.23
C GLU A 576 1.10 29.78 27.45
N ALA A 577 2.11 29.48 26.61
CA ALA A 577 2.16 28.21 25.88
C ALA A 577 2.13 26.98 26.78
N ARG A 578 2.81 27.04 27.96
CA ARG A 578 2.70 25.99 28.97
C ARG A 578 1.30 25.91 29.57
N ALA A 579 0.70 27.04 29.89
CA ALA A 579 -0.64 27.06 30.49
C ALA A 579 -1.72 26.53 29.50
N ASP A 580 -1.62 26.89 28.22
CA ASP A 580 -2.49 26.35 27.17
C ASP A 580 -2.32 24.83 26.98
N ALA A 581 -1.07 24.34 26.99
CA ALA A 581 -0.78 22.91 26.94
C ALA A 581 -1.27 22.15 28.18
N LEU A 582 -1.18 22.78 29.38
CA LEU A 582 -1.77 22.24 30.61
C LEU A 582 -3.30 22.12 30.54
N ASN A 583 -3.99 23.08 29.93
CA ASN A 583 -5.43 22.99 29.67
C ASN A 583 -5.74 21.87 28.66
N ALA A 584 -4.91 21.69 27.63
CA ALA A 584 -5.09 20.64 26.65
C ALA A 584 -4.93 19.23 27.25
N ILE A 585 -3.88 19.01 28.08
CA ILE A 585 -3.67 17.72 28.74
C ILE A 585 -4.74 17.43 29.79
N ALA A 586 -5.22 18.46 30.51
CA ALA A 586 -6.35 18.32 31.43
C ALA A 586 -7.62 17.85 30.70
N GLY A 587 -7.84 18.34 29.46
CA GLY A 587 -8.96 17.91 28.60
C GLY A 587 -8.91 16.43 28.19
N PHE A 588 -7.72 15.83 28.08
CA PHE A 588 -7.61 14.38 27.86
C PHE A 588 -7.83 13.56 29.13
N GLY A 589 -7.38 14.07 30.28
CA GLY A 589 -7.47 13.37 31.55
C GLY A 589 -8.88 13.17 32.06
N VAL A 590 -9.77 14.04 31.63
CA VAL A 590 -11.16 14.05 32.05
C VAL A 590 -11.97 12.92 31.43
N GLU A 591 -11.74 12.56 30.17
CA GLU A 591 -12.51 11.53 29.46
C GLU A 591 -11.89 10.13 29.57
N GLY A 592 -10.90 9.96 30.49
CA GLY A 592 -10.20 8.69 30.67
C GLY A 592 -9.44 8.24 29.40
N ALA A 593 -9.13 9.17 28.53
CA ALA A 593 -8.56 8.92 27.21
C ALA A 593 -7.16 8.28 27.23
N ALA A 594 -6.50 8.22 28.39
CA ALA A 594 -5.25 7.48 28.55
C ALA A 594 -5.33 6.64 29.84
N GLN A 595 -4.89 5.40 29.78
CA GLN A 595 -4.81 4.49 30.95
C GLN A 595 -4.02 5.06 32.14
N THR A 596 -3.20 6.08 31.89
CA THR A 596 -2.36 6.78 32.87
C THR A 596 -2.96 8.11 33.37
N ALA A 597 -4.03 8.59 32.76
CA ALA A 597 -4.64 9.86 33.13
C ALA A 597 -5.53 9.70 34.37
N SER A 598 -5.17 10.39 35.48
CA SER A 598 -6.06 10.43 36.62
C SER A 598 -6.80 11.78 36.69
N PRO A 599 -8.05 11.80 37.17
CA PRO A 599 -8.77 13.04 37.40
C PRO A 599 -8.06 14.01 38.31
N GLU A 600 -7.27 13.49 39.29
CA GLU A 600 -6.45 14.30 40.18
C GLU A 600 -5.31 15.01 39.45
N ALA A 601 -4.67 14.32 38.47
CA ALA A 601 -3.64 14.93 37.62
C ALA A 601 -4.24 16.01 36.72
N ALA A 602 -5.39 15.73 36.09
CA ALA A 602 -6.11 16.68 35.26
C ALA A 602 -6.50 17.96 36.05
N LYS A 603 -6.94 17.79 37.32
CA LYS A 603 -7.22 18.90 38.19
C LYS A 603 -5.96 19.73 38.49
N ALA A 604 -4.85 19.07 38.83
CA ALA A 604 -3.58 19.76 39.13
C ALA A 604 -3.08 20.56 37.90
N TYR A 605 -3.19 20.00 36.70
CA TYR A 605 -2.85 20.68 35.44
C TYR A 605 -3.75 21.91 35.20
N ALA A 606 -5.05 21.79 35.40
CA ALA A 606 -5.98 22.92 35.21
C ALA A 606 -5.77 24.01 36.29
N GLU A 607 -5.45 23.68 37.54
CA GLU A 607 -5.14 24.61 38.60
C GLU A 607 -3.82 25.37 38.32
N GLU A 608 -2.77 24.67 37.82
CA GLU A 608 -1.51 25.29 37.40
C GLU A 608 -1.75 26.22 36.20
N ALA A 609 -2.50 25.78 35.19
CA ALA A 609 -2.84 26.62 34.05
C ALA A 609 -3.55 27.91 34.47
N LEU A 610 -4.57 27.82 35.36
CA LEU A 610 -5.28 28.97 35.88
C LEU A 610 -4.38 29.95 36.61
N ALA A 611 -3.44 29.42 37.41
CA ALA A 611 -2.47 30.24 38.14
C ALA A 611 -1.56 31.03 37.19
N ILE A 612 -1.06 30.38 36.13
CA ILE A 612 -0.21 31.02 35.12
C ILE A 612 -1.01 32.08 34.34
N HIS A 613 -2.19 31.77 33.84
CA HIS A 613 -3.02 32.74 33.07
C HIS A 613 -3.39 33.96 33.95
N ARG A 614 -3.65 33.77 35.24
CA ARG A 614 -3.85 34.90 36.19
C ARG A 614 -2.62 35.76 36.31
N GLN A 615 -1.41 35.20 36.35
CA GLN A 615 -0.15 35.97 36.39
C GLN A 615 0.04 36.81 35.11
N HIS A 616 -0.36 36.25 33.95
CA HIS A 616 -0.24 36.93 32.67
C HIS A 616 -1.43 37.86 32.32
N LEU A 617 -2.48 37.90 33.18
CA LEU A 617 -3.73 38.67 32.96
C LEU A 617 -4.46 38.26 31.68
N ASP A 618 -4.31 37.03 31.25
CA ASP A 618 -4.96 36.48 30.06
C ASP A 618 -6.41 36.13 30.39
N GLY A 619 -7.36 36.99 29.98
CA GLY A 619 -8.78 36.81 30.22
C GLY A 619 -9.35 35.55 29.58
N TRP A 620 -8.90 35.20 28.37
CA TRP A 620 -9.31 33.99 27.67
C TRP A 620 -8.78 32.74 28.37
N GLY A 621 -7.49 32.70 28.69
CA GLY A 621 -6.89 31.56 29.39
C GLY A 621 -7.51 31.35 30.77
N ILE A 622 -7.84 32.45 31.53
CA ILE A 622 -8.57 32.36 32.80
C ILE A 622 -9.93 31.68 32.62
N ALA A 623 -10.70 32.15 31.62
CA ALA A 623 -12.02 31.60 31.32
C ALA A 623 -11.94 30.10 30.94
N ARG A 624 -10.98 29.73 30.06
CA ARG A 624 -10.76 28.35 29.62
C ARG A 624 -10.31 27.44 30.77
N SER A 625 -9.38 27.91 31.63
CA SER A 625 -8.92 27.11 32.79
C SER A 625 -10.02 26.94 33.82
N THR A 626 -10.88 27.96 34.03
CA THR A 626 -12.03 27.86 34.92
C THR A 626 -13.03 26.84 34.39
N TYR A 627 -13.31 26.85 33.07
CA TYR A 627 -14.12 25.84 32.41
C TYR A 627 -13.55 24.43 32.57
N MET A 628 -12.23 24.24 32.38
CA MET A 628 -11.56 22.95 32.54
C MET A 628 -11.68 22.41 33.96
N LEU A 629 -11.56 23.27 34.98
CA LEU A 629 -11.76 22.87 36.38
C LEU A 629 -13.21 22.41 36.64
N GLY A 630 -14.19 23.09 36.07
CA GLY A 630 -15.60 22.65 36.09
C GLY A 630 -15.78 21.29 35.43
N TYR A 631 -15.13 21.09 34.29
CA TYR A 631 -15.19 19.84 33.51
C TYR A 631 -14.55 18.68 34.32
N VAL A 632 -13.40 18.86 34.93
CA VAL A 632 -12.77 17.87 35.83
C VAL A 632 -13.72 17.55 37.01
N ALA A 633 -14.41 18.54 37.56
CA ALA A 633 -15.31 18.34 38.69
C ALA A 633 -16.53 17.49 38.30
N ILE A 634 -17.10 17.68 37.10
CA ILE A 634 -18.20 16.83 36.57
C ILE A 634 -17.73 15.37 36.47
N GLU A 635 -16.57 15.11 35.85
CA GLU A 635 -16.09 13.75 35.62
C GLU A 635 -15.74 13.01 36.92
N THR A 636 -15.40 13.75 37.95
CA THR A 636 -15.21 13.18 39.30
C THR A 636 -16.50 13.05 40.10
N GLY A 637 -17.63 13.47 39.52
CA GLY A 637 -18.95 13.46 40.19
C GLY A 637 -19.15 14.56 41.25
N ASP A 638 -18.29 15.57 41.30
CA ASP A 638 -18.37 16.71 42.22
C ASP A 638 -19.18 17.83 41.57
N PHE A 639 -20.47 17.56 41.35
CA PHE A 639 -21.39 18.49 40.69
C PHE A 639 -21.63 19.79 41.50
N GLU A 640 -21.59 19.71 42.82
CA GLU A 640 -21.68 20.91 43.69
C GLU A 640 -20.56 21.90 43.44
N ARG A 641 -19.34 21.38 43.16
CA ARG A 641 -18.19 22.22 42.82
C ARG A 641 -18.22 22.64 41.34
N ALA A 642 -18.69 21.79 40.43
CA ALA A 642 -18.77 22.06 38.99
C ALA A 642 -19.71 23.23 38.68
N LEU A 643 -20.85 23.29 39.31
CA LEU A 643 -21.88 24.29 39.04
C LEU A 643 -21.36 25.76 39.09
N PRO A 644 -20.76 26.24 40.19
CA PRO A 644 -20.25 27.60 40.26
C PRO A 644 -19.07 27.85 39.29
N LEU A 645 -18.28 26.84 38.98
CA LEU A 645 -17.20 26.99 38.03
C LEU A 645 -17.71 27.21 36.59
N PHE A 646 -18.79 26.51 36.21
CA PHE A 646 -19.39 26.74 34.89
C PHE A 646 -20.18 28.04 34.84
N GLU A 647 -20.81 28.47 35.93
CA GLU A 647 -21.42 29.79 35.99
C GLU A 647 -20.37 30.91 35.80
N GLU A 648 -19.23 30.83 36.45
CA GLU A 648 -18.15 31.79 36.27
C GLU A 648 -17.55 31.71 34.88
N ALA A 649 -17.27 30.49 34.36
CA ALA A 649 -16.80 30.32 33.00
C ALA A 649 -17.76 30.89 31.96
N LEU A 650 -19.08 30.62 32.10
CA LEU A 650 -20.13 31.14 31.22
C LEU A 650 -20.15 32.67 31.23
N ARG A 651 -20.04 33.29 32.40
CA ARG A 651 -19.96 34.74 32.56
C ARG A 651 -18.73 35.29 31.81
N LEU A 652 -17.54 34.76 32.06
CA LEU A 652 -16.30 35.19 31.41
C LEU A 652 -16.32 35.01 29.92
N MET A 653 -16.83 33.87 29.41
CA MET A 653 -16.97 33.57 28.00
C MET A 653 -17.95 34.51 27.31
N THR A 654 -19.04 34.89 28.03
CA THR A 654 -20.04 35.85 27.53
C THR A 654 -19.43 37.25 27.41
N ASP A 655 -18.67 37.70 28.41
CA ASP A 655 -17.94 38.97 28.37
C ASP A 655 -16.93 39.04 27.21
N LEU A 656 -16.36 37.91 26.83
CA LEU A 656 -15.39 37.75 25.73
C LEU A 656 -16.06 37.56 24.36
N GLY A 657 -17.35 37.21 24.31
CA GLY A 657 -18.08 36.94 23.08
C GLY A 657 -17.72 35.62 22.37
N HIS A 658 -17.25 34.64 23.13
CA HIS A 658 -16.83 33.35 22.56
C HIS A 658 -17.98 32.33 22.48
N GLU A 659 -18.83 32.47 21.48
CA GLU A 659 -20.09 31.72 21.31
C GLU A 659 -19.96 30.18 21.48
N HIS A 660 -18.93 29.58 20.90
CA HIS A 660 -18.71 28.11 21.03
C HIS A 660 -18.54 27.71 22.50
N TYR A 661 -17.69 28.40 23.25
CA TYR A 661 -17.46 28.07 24.66
C TYR A 661 -18.60 28.49 25.59
N ILE A 662 -19.36 29.50 25.22
CA ILE A 662 -20.64 29.81 25.89
C ILE A 662 -21.57 28.60 25.78
N GLY A 663 -21.66 27.97 24.59
CA GLY A 663 -22.43 26.76 24.39
C GLY A 663 -21.92 25.57 25.19
N LEU A 664 -20.60 25.32 25.19
CA LEU A 664 -20.00 24.24 25.99
C LEU A 664 -20.21 24.44 27.49
N ALA A 665 -20.00 25.67 27.99
CA ALA A 665 -20.25 25.98 29.39
C ALA A 665 -21.75 25.81 29.78
N THR A 666 -22.65 26.23 28.87
CA THR A 666 -24.11 26.04 29.07
C THR A 666 -24.50 24.57 29.09
N PHE A 667 -23.90 23.75 28.22
CA PHE A 667 -24.12 22.30 28.17
C PHE A 667 -23.72 21.64 29.49
N ASN A 668 -22.50 21.89 29.95
CA ASN A 668 -21.99 21.29 31.18
C ASN A 668 -22.69 21.84 32.43
N LEU A 669 -23.11 23.10 32.39
CA LEU A 669 -23.95 23.70 33.45
C LEU A 669 -25.31 23.00 33.54
N ALA A 670 -25.92 22.68 32.37
CA ALA A 670 -27.14 21.93 32.31
C ALA A 670 -26.99 20.53 32.88
N TRP A 671 -25.89 19.85 32.53
CA TRP A 671 -25.59 18.53 33.07
C TRP A 671 -25.40 18.56 34.60
N ALA A 672 -24.59 19.50 35.11
CA ALA A 672 -24.41 19.63 36.56
C ALA A 672 -25.74 19.93 37.28
N ALA A 673 -26.62 20.75 36.72
CA ALA A 673 -27.95 21.04 37.28
C ALA A 673 -28.84 19.79 37.29
N GLU A 674 -28.84 18.99 36.23
CA GLU A 674 -29.59 17.73 36.13
C GLU A 674 -29.16 16.72 37.20
N GLU A 675 -27.87 16.48 37.36
CA GLU A 675 -27.34 15.56 38.38
C GLU A 675 -27.64 16.04 39.83
N LEU A 676 -27.77 17.35 40.04
CA LEU A 676 -28.19 17.92 41.28
C LEU A 676 -29.73 17.96 41.48
N GLY A 677 -30.53 17.46 40.50
CA GLY A 677 -31.98 17.36 40.54
C GLY A 677 -32.72 18.61 40.10
N ASP A 678 -32.05 19.67 39.62
CA ASP A 678 -32.69 20.85 39.04
C ASP A 678 -33.00 20.64 37.55
N THR A 679 -33.97 19.72 37.32
CA THR A 679 -34.35 19.30 35.95
C THR A 679 -35.01 20.42 35.16
N ALA A 680 -35.67 21.38 35.81
CA ALA A 680 -36.24 22.52 35.14
C ALA A 680 -35.18 23.44 34.53
N ARG A 681 -34.19 23.78 35.32
CA ARG A 681 -33.03 24.56 34.86
C ARG A 681 -32.22 23.84 33.76
N ALA A 682 -32.01 22.54 33.93
CA ALA A 682 -31.30 21.71 32.92
C ALA A 682 -32.02 21.74 31.57
N ARG A 683 -33.37 21.61 31.58
CA ARG A 683 -34.20 21.69 30.37
C ARG A 683 -34.05 23.04 29.64
N ASP A 684 -34.22 24.15 30.37
CA ASP A 684 -34.17 25.50 29.78
C ASP A 684 -32.78 25.75 29.14
N LEU A 685 -31.72 25.35 29.84
CA LEU A 685 -30.35 25.44 29.34
C LEU A 685 -30.10 24.59 28.07
N ASN A 686 -30.60 23.35 28.04
CA ASN A 686 -30.38 22.45 26.88
C ASN A 686 -31.18 22.91 25.64
N VAL A 687 -32.41 23.40 25.82
CA VAL A 687 -33.19 23.97 24.70
C VAL A 687 -32.52 25.22 24.13
N GLU A 688 -32.03 26.11 24.99
CA GLU A 688 -31.29 27.30 24.56
C GLU A 688 -30.01 26.92 23.85
N ASN A 689 -29.33 25.89 24.33
CA ASN A 689 -28.09 25.40 23.75
C ASN A 689 -28.31 24.82 22.34
N LEU A 690 -29.38 24.05 22.11
CA LEU A 690 -29.71 23.52 20.77
C LEU A 690 -30.03 24.67 19.79
N ARG A 691 -30.78 25.70 20.25
CA ARG A 691 -31.06 26.89 19.42
C ARG A 691 -29.79 27.62 19.04
N ARG A 692 -28.87 27.77 19.98
CA ARG A 692 -27.54 28.41 19.76
C ARG A 692 -26.67 27.59 18.80
N ALA A 693 -26.58 26.26 18.99
CA ALA A 693 -25.82 25.39 18.12
C ALA A 693 -26.24 25.47 16.64
N ARG A 694 -27.55 25.49 16.40
CA ARG A 694 -28.13 25.67 15.07
C ARG A 694 -27.83 27.04 14.47
N SER A 695 -27.95 28.10 15.27
CA SER A 695 -27.64 29.45 14.79
C SER A 695 -26.18 29.67 14.42
N MET A 696 -25.29 28.95 15.08
CA MET A 696 -23.83 28.98 14.77
C MET A 696 -23.45 28.12 13.57
N GLY A 697 -24.32 27.24 13.08
CA GLY A 697 -23.99 26.25 12.04
C GLY A 697 -22.84 25.33 12.44
N SER A 698 -22.80 24.92 13.72
CA SER A 698 -21.76 24.04 14.26
C SER A 698 -22.26 22.60 14.40
N PRO A 699 -21.93 21.69 13.46
CA PRO A 699 -22.46 20.33 13.44
C PRO A 699 -22.13 19.54 14.72
N GLY A 700 -20.86 19.58 15.17
CA GLY A 700 -20.46 18.86 16.38
C GLY A 700 -21.18 19.34 17.63
N PHE A 701 -21.40 20.66 17.74
CA PHE A 701 -22.12 21.23 18.85
C PHE A 701 -23.62 20.93 18.76
N GLU A 702 -24.20 20.93 17.56
CA GLU A 702 -25.59 20.51 17.34
C GLU A 702 -25.79 19.04 17.75
N ALA A 703 -24.86 18.14 17.41
CA ALA A 703 -24.93 16.73 17.81
C ALA A 703 -24.98 16.56 19.34
N MET A 704 -24.14 17.28 20.06
CA MET A 704 -24.12 17.24 21.53
C MET A 704 -25.43 17.79 22.14
N ALA A 705 -25.95 18.92 21.62
CA ALA A 705 -27.18 19.51 22.06
C ALA A 705 -28.40 18.62 21.75
N LEU A 706 -28.39 17.94 20.58
CA LEU A 706 -29.42 16.95 20.21
C LEU A 706 -29.42 15.77 21.19
N ASP A 707 -28.28 15.24 21.58
CA ASP A 707 -28.16 14.15 22.54
C ASP A 707 -28.70 14.55 23.92
N SER A 708 -28.48 15.81 24.35
CA SER A 708 -28.97 16.31 25.63
C SER A 708 -30.50 16.45 25.62
N VAL A 709 -31.07 17.08 24.58
CA VAL A 709 -32.53 17.18 24.43
C VAL A 709 -33.17 15.79 24.31
N ALA A 710 -32.49 14.85 23.63
CA ALA A 710 -32.91 13.46 23.54
C ALA A 710 -32.88 12.74 24.90
N GLY A 711 -31.95 13.09 25.80
CA GLY A 711 -31.93 12.62 27.18
C GLY A 711 -33.18 13.03 27.93
N ILE A 712 -33.56 14.29 27.87
CA ILE A 712 -34.80 14.80 28.48
C ILE A 712 -36.03 14.06 27.94
N ALA A 713 -36.13 13.90 26.62
CA ALA A 713 -37.24 13.16 26.00
C ALA A 713 -37.28 11.68 26.46
N HIS A 714 -36.10 11.06 26.65
CA HIS A 714 -35.98 9.71 27.18
C HIS A 714 -36.52 9.60 28.61
N ASP A 715 -36.14 10.52 29.50
CA ASP A 715 -36.52 10.52 30.92
C ASP A 715 -38.01 10.81 31.12
N GLU A 716 -38.58 11.58 30.21
CA GLU A 716 -40.04 11.84 30.15
C GLU A 716 -40.81 10.67 29.51
N GLY A 717 -40.15 9.57 29.10
CA GLY A 717 -40.79 8.40 28.46
C GLY A 717 -41.15 8.58 26.99
N ARG A 718 -40.73 9.65 26.34
CA ARG A 718 -40.94 9.95 24.91
C ARG A 718 -39.87 9.28 24.06
N TYR A 719 -39.79 7.94 24.13
CA TYR A 719 -38.66 7.16 23.61
C TYR A 719 -38.48 7.25 22.09
N GLU A 720 -39.56 7.31 21.29
CA GLU A 720 -39.47 7.43 19.83
C GLU A 720 -38.89 8.80 19.42
N GLU A 721 -39.29 9.88 20.11
CA GLU A 721 -38.70 11.21 19.90
C GLU A 721 -37.22 11.22 20.29
N ALA A 722 -36.90 10.65 21.45
CA ALA A 722 -35.54 10.51 21.91
C ALA A 722 -34.67 9.74 20.89
N LEU A 723 -35.20 8.63 20.34
CA LEU A 723 -34.48 7.83 19.33
C LEU A 723 -34.22 8.63 18.04
N SER A 724 -35.21 9.38 17.56
CA SER A 724 -35.09 10.24 16.39
C SER A 724 -33.97 11.28 16.53
N LEU A 725 -33.92 11.95 17.70
CA LEU A 725 -32.90 12.97 18.00
C LEU A 725 -31.51 12.34 18.13
N LYS A 726 -31.39 11.17 18.79
CA LYS A 726 -30.12 10.44 18.92
C LYS A 726 -29.58 9.97 17.56
N ARG A 727 -30.44 9.50 16.67
CA ARG A 727 -30.08 9.14 15.30
C ARG A 727 -29.56 10.34 14.50
N GLN A 728 -30.14 11.53 14.69
CA GLN A 728 -29.63 12.76 14.08
C GLN A 728 -28.21 13.07 14.59
N SER A 729 -27.97 12.94 15.90
CA SER A 729 -26.66 13.12 16.51
C SER A 729 -25.64 12.14 15.94
N VAL A 730 -25.96 10.83 15.88
CA VAL A 730 -25.10 9.80 15.30
C VAL A 730 -24.71 10.12 13.85
N ARG A 731 -25.65 10.58 13.00
CA ARG A 731 -25.33 10.97 11.61
C ARG A 731 -24.30 12.10 11.57
N ILE A 732 -24.54 13.16 12.32
CA ILE A 732 -23.65 14.32 12.37
C ILE A 732 -22.24 13.92 12.86
N LEU A 733 -22.16 13.14 13.93
CA LEU A 733 -20.87 12.67 14.49
C LEU A 733 -20.12 11.76 13.52
N THR A 734 -20.84 10.91 12.78
CA THR A 734 -20.27 10.06 11.73
C THR A 734 -19.69 10.89 10.59
N GLU A 735 -20.41 11.90 10.11
CA GLU A 735 -19.93 12.82 9.05
C GLU A 735 -18.71 13.62 9.49
N LEU A 736 -18.59 13.94 10.77
CA LEU A 736 -17.43 14.59 11.36
C LEU A 736 -16.24 13.61 11.57
N GLY A 737 -16.49 12.30 11.55
CA GLY A 737 -15.50 11.29 11.95
C GLY A 737 -15.12 11.39 13.43
N ASP A 738 -16.05 11.84 14.27
CA ASP A 738 -15.86 11.93 15.73
C ASP A 738 -16.13 10.56 16.37
N VAL A 739 -15.10 9.70 16.39
CA VAL A 739 -15.22 8.31 16.86
C VAL A 739 -15.65 8.24 18.34
N PRO A 740 -15.02 8.95 19.30
CA PRO A 740 -15.37 8.84 20.71
C PRO A 740 -16.84 9.15 20.99
N HIS A 741 -17.34 10.29 20.47
CA HIS A 741 -18.74 10.68 20.70
C HIS A 741 -19.74 9.80 19.92
N THR A 742 -19.34 9.27 18.75
CA THR A 742 -20.15 8.30 18.03
C THR A 742 -20.37 7.02 18.87
N LEU A 743 -19.32 6.51 19.49
CA LEU A 743 -19.40 5.31 20.34
C LEU A 743 -20.30 5.53 21.57
N ASP A 744 -20.21 6.72 22.21
CA ASP A 744 -21.12 7.06 23.32
C ASP A 744 -22.57 7.19 22.84
N SER A 745 -22.81 7.83 21.69
CA SER A 745 -24.15 7.96 21.11
C SER A 745 -24.75 6.60 20.74
N LEU A 746 -23.96 5.62 20.27
CA LEU A 746 -24.42 4.25 20.04
C LEU A 746 -24.94 3.60 21.33
N SER A 747 -24.22 3.78 22.44
CA SER A 747 -24.66 3.32 23.78
C SER A 747 -25.97 3.99 24.22
N ARG A 748 -26.16 5.30 23.93
CA ARG A 748 -27.39 6.03 24.22
C ARG A 748 -28.55 5.58 23.35
N VAL A 749 -28.32 5.26 22.08
CA VAL A 749 -29.31 4.63 21.19
C VAL A 749 -29.70 3.26 21.75
N ALA A 750 -28.75 2.43 22.17
CA ALA A 750 -29.03 1.13 22.79
C ALA A 750 -29.94 1.24 24.01
N ASN A 751 -29.70 2.25 24.88
CA ASN A 751 -30.55 2.49 26.03
C ASN A 751 -32.01 2.77 25.60
N THR A 752 -32.20 3.62 24.61
CA THR A 752 -33.52 3.97 24.13
C THR A 752 -34.22 2.78 23.45
N GLN A 753 -33.51 1.99 22.68
CA GLN A 753 -33.98 0.74 22.05
C GLN A 753 -34.43 -0.28 23.12
N ALA A 754 -33.69 -0.41 24.23
CA ALA A 754 -34.07 -1.26 25.35
C ALA A 754 -35.40 -0.81 25.97
N ARG A 755 -35.61 0.51 26.15
CA ARG A 755 -36.87 1.05 26.68
C ARG A 755 -38.06 0.89 25.72
N LEU A 756 -37.79 0.83 24.42
CA LEU A 756 -38.80 0.54 23.39
C LEU A 756 -39.12 -0.98 23.26
N GLY A 757 -38.55 -1.84 24.11
CA GLY A 757 -38.76 -3.30 24.07
C GLY A 757 -37.96 -4.05 22.99
N ARG A 758 -37.00 -3.38 22.36
CA ARG A 758 -36.16 -3.95 21.28
C ARG A 758 -34.84 -4.51 21.86
N GLY A 759 -34.96 -5.44 22.81
CA GLY A 759 -33.85 -5.89 23.66
C GLY A 759 -32.68 -6.50 22.90
N ALA A 760 -32.92 -7.31 21.85
CA ALA A 760 -31.83 -7.92 21.06
C ALA A 760 -30.99 -6.87 20.36
N LEU A 761 -31.58 -5.88 19.71
CA LEU A 761 -30.91 -4.77 19.05
C LEU A 761 -30.16 -3.90 20.07
N ALA A 762 -30.75 -3.65 21.24
CA ALA A 762 -30.08 -2.90 22.29
C ALA A 762 -28.83 -3.61 22.84
N ALA A 763 -28.90 -4.95 23.00
CA ALA A 763 -27.76 -5.75 23.43
C ALA A 763 -26.61 -5.74 22.39
N GLU A 764 -26.98 -5.84 21.12
CA GLU A 764 -26.05 -5.81 19.98
C GLU A 764 -25.32 -4.47 19.89
N LEU A 765 -26.04 -3.34 19.91
CA LEU A 765 -25.45 -1.99 19.86
C LEU A 765 -24.61 -1.65 21.10
N LEU A 766 -25.03 -2.08 22.30
CA LEU A 766 -24.25 -1.88 23.52
C LEU A 766 -22.93 -2.66 23.47
N SER A 767 -23.00 -3.92 23.06
CA SER A 767 -21.84 -4.81 22.93
C SER A 767 -20.85 -4.28 21.86
N ALA A 768 -21.35 -3.80 20.72
CA ALA A 768 -20.54 -3.15 19.68
C ALA A 768 -19.84 -1.90 20.23
N SER A 769 -20.57 -1.00 20.89
CA SER A 769 -19.98 0.21 21.48
C SER A 769 -18.85 -0.13 22.45
N LEU A 770 -19.02 -1.13 23.34
CA LEU A 770 -18.00 -1.51 24.31
C LEU A 770 -16.78 -2.15 23.66
N ALA A 771 -16.97 -3.05 22.68
CA ALA A 771 -15.87 -3.70 21.96
C ALA A 771 -15.03 -2.69 21.17
N LEU A 772 -15.69 -1.75 20.51
CA LEU A 772 -15.03 -0.69 19.75
C LEU A 772 -14.30 0.30 20.67
N HIS A 773 -14.81 0.59 21.88
CA HIS A 773 -14.06 1.36 22.88
C HIS A 773 -12.74 0.66 23.26
N GLU A 774 -12.77 -0.67 23.46
CA GLU A 774 -11.57 -1.46 23.75
C GLU A 774 -10.59 -1.44 22.57
N GLU A 775 -11.07 -1.56 21.34
CA GLU A 775 -10.25 -1.58 20.12
C GLU A 775 -9.53 -0.24 19.90
N VAL A 776 -10.23 0.87 20.12
CA VAL A 776 -9.66 2.23 19.97
C VAL A 776 -8.84 2.65 21.20
N GLY A 777 -8.83 1.86 22.27
CA GLY A 777 -8.12 2.15 23.50
C GLY A 777 -8.75 3.25 24.35
N LEU A 778 -10.06 3.49 24.19
CA LEU A 778 -10.83 4.47 24.98
C LEU A 778 -11.42 3.81 26.21
N PRO A 779 -11.11 4.27 27.44
CA PRO A 779 -11.73 3.75 28.64
C PRO A 779 -13.20 4.19 28.73
N VAL A 780 -14.02 3.33 29.31
CA VAL A 780 -15.43 3.62 29.57
C VAL A 780 -15.54 4.48 30.83
N ALA A 781 -16.08 5.71 30.70
CA ALA A 781 -16.27 6.63 31.81
C ALA A 781 -17.30 6.11 32.85
N LEU A 782 -17.23 6.62 34.09
CA LEU A 782 -18.10 6.17 35.19
C LEU A 782 -19.59 6.29 34.87
N TYR A 783 -20.02 7.38 34.22
CA TYR A 783 -21.42 7.58 33.83
C TYR A 783 -21.85 6.59 32.73
N GLN A 784 -20.94 6.21 31.83
CA GLN A 784 -21.19 5.18 30.81
C GLN A 784 -21.32 3.81 31.45
N GLN A 785 -20.52 3.51 32.50
CA GLN A 785 -20.62 2.26 33.26
C GLN A 785 -21.97 2.16 33.98
N ARG A 786 -22.47 3.24 34.62
CA ARG A 786 -23.79 3.27 35.22
C ARG A 786 -24.91 3.01 34.19
N ARG A 787 -24.83 3.72 33.05
CA ARG A 787 -25.79 3.52 31.94
C ARG A 787 -25.78 2.08 31.43
N ARG A 788 -24.59 1.51 31.27
CA ARG A 788 -24.45 0.09 30.88
C ARG A 788 -25.16 -0.83 31.84
N ASP A 789 -24.96 -0.65 33.13
CA ASP A 789 -25.55 -1.51 34.17
C ASP A 789 -27.11 -1.37 34.19
N GLU A 790 -27.62 -0.18 33.95
CA GLU A 790 -29.06 0.08 33.78
C GLU A 790 -29.62 -0.64 32.54
N ILE A 791 -28.94 -0.54 31.40
CA ILE A 791 -29.36 -1.22 30.17
C ILE A 791 -29.36 -2.73 30.40
N LEU A 792 -28.32 -3.29 30.99
CA LEU A 792 -28.23 -4.72 31.31
C LEU A 792 -29.37 -5.19 32.23
N GLY A 793 -29.78 -4.35 33.20
CA GLY A 793 -30.93 -4.60 34.06
C GLY A 793 -32.24 -4.68 33.26
N VAL A 794 -32.45 -3.82 32.30
CA VAL A 794 -33.62 -3.83 31.40
C VAL A 794 -33.59 -5.08 30.50
N LEU A 795 -32.46 -5.38 29.90
CA LEU A 795 -32.26 -6.52 29.00
C LEU A 795 -32.52 -7.86 29.69
N ALA A 796 -32.12 -7.99 30.95
CA ALA A 796 -32.38 -9.20 31.76
C ALA A 796 -33.86 -9.52 31.92
N SER A 797 -34.75 -8.50 31.81
CA SER A 797 -36.19 -8.69 31.86
C SER A 797 -36.85 -8.97 30.52
N GLN A 798 -36.15 -8.69 29.39
CA GLN A 798 -36.67 -8.80 28.03
C GLN A 798 -36.15 -10.01 27.26
N LEU A 799 -34.95 -10.48 27.58
CA LEU A 799 -34.25 -11.55 26.85
C LEU A 799 -33.94 -12.74 27.77
N THR A 800 -34.01 -13.93 27.22
CA THR A 800 -33.41 -15.13 27.83
C THR A 800 -31.87 -15.01 27.81
N GLU A 801 -31.22 -15.79 28.65
CA GLU A 801 -29.72 -15.84 28.68
C GLU A 801 -29.14 -16.17 27.30
N ALA A 802 -29.74 -17.15 26.59
CA ALA A 802 -29.26 -17.57 25.26
C ALA A 802 -29.41 -16.41 24.23
N GLU A 803 -30.55 -15.75 24.17
CA GLU A 803 -30.77 -14.63 23.26
C GLU A 803 -29.85 -13.45 23.55
N ARG A 804 -29.58 -13.19 24.83
CA ARG A 804 -28.67 -12.13 25.26
C ARG A 804 -27.24 -12.44 24.83
N VAL A 805 -26.74 -13.67 25.03
CA VAL A 805 -25.41 -14.10 24.61
C VAL A 805 -25.27 -14.00 23.10
N GLU A 806 -26.25 -14.49 22.33
CA GLU A 806 -26.22 -14.43 20.88
C GLU A 806 -26.20 -12.98 20.34
N ALA A 807 -27.02 -12.09 20.88
CA ALA A 807 -27.03 -10.68 20.51
C ALA A 807 -25.70 -9.99 20.88
N TRP A 808 -25.14 -10.34 22.04
CA TRP A 808 -23.88 -9.81 22.51
C TRP A 808 -22.70 -10.23 21.61
N GLU A 809 -22.63 -11.49 21.17
CA GLU A 809 -21.60 -11.98 20.26
C GLU A 809 -21.71 -11.33 18.87
N ARG A 810 -22.93 -11.16 18.35
CA ARG A 810 -23.13 -10.42 17.09
C ARG A 810 -22.61 -8.99 17.20
N GLY A 811 -22.92 -8.28 18.28
CA GLY A 811 -22.47 -6.92 18.49
C GLY A 811 -20.94 -6.81 18.56
N ARG A 812 -20.27 -7.72 19.25
CA ARG A 812 -18.78 -7.75 19.30
C ARG A 812 -18.10 -7.94 17.96
N ALA A 813 -18.80 -8.50 17.00
CA ALA A 813 -18.26 -8.76 15.65
C ALA A 813 -18.50 -7.60 14.67
N LEU A 814 -19.26 -6.57 15.07
CA LEU A 814 -19.56 -5.44 14.19
C LEU A 814 -18.37 -4.50 14.06
N SER A 815 -18.10 -4.07 12.82
CA SER A 815 -17.27 -2.91 12.56
C SER A 815 -17.99 -1.62 13.00
N LEU A 816 -17.24 -0.52 13.16
CA LEU A 816 -17.84 0.78 13.47
C LEU A 816 -18.91 1.17 12.43
N GLU A 817 -18.63 0.97 11.15
CA GLU A 817 -19.57 1.26 10.06
C GLU A 817 -20.85 0.43 10.16
N ASP A 818 -20.74 -0.86 10.47
CA ASP A 818 -21.87 -1.76 10.63
C ASP A 818 -22.71 -1.39 11.86
N ALA A 819 -22.08 -1.04 12.98
CA ALA A 819 -22.76 -0.61 14.20
C ALA A 819 -23.53 0.70 13.99
N ILE A 820 -22.94 1.67 13.27
CA ILE A 820 -23.61 2.92 12.88
C ILE A 820 -24.82 2.61 11.99
N ARG A 821 -24.66 1.79 10.97
CA ARG A 821 -25.74 1.40 10.07
C ARG A 821 -26.89 0.76 10.86
N THR A 822 -26.60 -0.17 11.74
CA THR A 822 -27.56 -0.85 12.61
C THR A 822 -28.31 0.14 13.52
N ALA A 823 -27.65 1.16 14.06
CA ALA A 823 -28.26 2.20 14.89
C ALA A 823 -29.21 3.12 14.08
N LEU A 824 -28.89 3.34 12.80
CA LEU A 824 -29.63 4.26 11.93
C LEU A 824 -30.77 3.58 11.14
N GLU A 825 -30.82 2.24 11.06
CA GLU A 825 -31.89 1.51 10.37
C GLU A 825 -33.26 1.77 11.01
N ASP A 826 -34.26 2.09 10.16
CA ASP A 826 -35.63 2.28 10.58
C ASP A 826 -36.39 0.94 10.58
N ASP A 827 -36.87 0.52 11.72
CA ASP A 827 -37.77 -0.64 11.86
C ASP A 827 -39.20 -0.30 11.39
N GLY A 828 -39.42 -0.20 10.06
CA GLY A 828 -40.76 -0.19 9.48
C GLY A 828 -41.37 1.19 9.17
N PRO A 829 -42.48 1.25 8.40
CA PRO A 829 -42.95 2.47 7.76
C PRO A 829 -43.73 3.36 8.74
N GLY A 830 -43.02 4.21 9.40
CA GLY A 830 -43.55 5.37 10.14
C GLY A 830 -43.00 6.64 9.54
N ASN A 831 -43.59 7.09 8.46
CA ASN A 831 -43.24 8.35 7.78
C ASN A 831 -43.43 9.51 8.77
N LEU A 832 -42.34 9.99 9.37
CA LEU A 832 -42.28 11.35 9.88
C LEU A 832 -41.47 12.17 8.87
N SER A 833 -42.19 13.03 8.15
CA SER A 833 -41.65 14.05 7.25
C SER A 833 -40.55 14.85 7.95
N PRO A 834 -39.45 15.23 7.26
CA PRO A 834 -38.43 16.12 7.82
C PRO A 834 -38.92 17.48 8.29
N ASP A 835 -40.16 17.81 7.96
CA ASP A 835 -40.85 19.07 8.27
C ASP A 835 -41.90 18.97 9.39
N ALA A 836 -41.88 17.93 10.22
CA ALA A 836 -42.76 17.91 11.37
C ALA A 836 -42.31 19.00 12.37
N PRO A 837 -43.18 19.96 12.74
CA PRO A 837 -42.82 21.00 13.69
C PRO A 837 -42.56 20.35 15.04
N THR A 838 -41.27 20.44 15.50
CA THR A 838 -40.96 20.19 16.89
C THR A 838 -41.82 21.10 17.73
N GLY A 839 -42.80 20.51 18.44
CA GLY A 839 -43.64 21.23 19.35
C GLY A 839 -42.88 21.83 20.53
N VAL A 840 -42.10 22.86 20.26
CA VAL A 840 -41.61 23.79 21.29
C VAL A 840 -42.76 24.74 21.55
N PRO A 841 -43.38 24.74 22.74
CA PRO A 841 -44.39 25.74 23.09
C PRO A 841 -43.71 27.10 23.23
N GLY A 842 -43.95 28.02 22.32
CA GLY A 842 -43.54 29.39 22.56
C GLY A 842 -43.26 30.28 21.34
N ASP A 843 -44.16 30.37 20.37
CA ASP A 843 -44.34 31.58 19.59
C ASP A 843 -45.69 32.22 20.00
N VAL A 844 -45.63 33.06 21.01
CA VAL A 844 -46.66 34.10 21.21
C VAL A 844 -46.25 35.28 20.39
N PRO A 845 -47.02 35.74 19.39
CA PRO A 845 -46.68 36.95 18.64
C PRO A 845 -46.86 38.14 19.54
N ASP A 846 -45.82 38.96 19.70
CA ASP A 846 -45.87 40.29 20.24
C ASP A 846 -46.85 41.16 19.42
N GLN A 847 -47.87 41.68 20.09
CA GLN A 847 -48.57 42.89 19.66
C GLN A 847 -47.87 44.15 20.15
#